data_d0a5a5fc024ddbc9539c91ddf2aea9b9
#
_entry.id   d0a5a5fc024ddbc9539c91ddf2aea9b9
#
_cell.length_a   1.000
_cell.length_b   1.000
_cell.length_c   1.000
_cell.angle_alpha   90.00
_cell.angle_beta   90.00
_cell.angle_gamma   90.00
#
_symmetry.space_group_name_H-M   'P 1'
#
loop_
_entity.id
_entity.type
_entity.pdbx_description
1 polymer ?
#
loop_
_entity_poly.entity_id
_entity_poly.type
_entity_poly.pdbx_seq_one_letter_code
_entity_poly.pdbx_strand_id
1 'polypeptide(L)'
;MADPIRVSAPISGTDRHLTLETGRFAPQSQGAVVATIGDTRVLTTANAARDVRPGVDFFPLTVDVEERSYAAGKIPGSFFRREGRPTEDAILTCRLTDRPLRPAFAEGFRNETQIVTTVLGVDMENPHDVLSINAASAALMISGIPFEGPLGSVRIAYSTDGEWLPHPTYAESDASTFELVVAGRELDNGDVAVMMVEAGGTERSFYFYEDGAPKVDESVLAGGLEACKIWIKESIALQRQLVASVIATSGPIEPLEYTPVLDYTPEVFAAVESAVAAELAEAVTIARKADRNAATDAAAAKAVAALCTDGAEFAGQEKAVKEAVRSLTKKLVRKRIVEEGVRIDGRGVRDLRPVSAEVGVLPTAHGSGLFQRGETQVMNVCTLAMPRMNQMLDTLSPVNEKRYLHHYNMPPWANGETGRVGSPKRREIGHGALAARAVLPVVPSQEDFAYTLRLVSEVMSSNGSTSMGSVCSSSLSLMDAGVPIRGAVSGIAMGLVKEGDNYVTLTDILGAEDAFGDMDFKVAGTADAITALQLDTKIDGIPADVLTAALQQAREARLQILEVMNAAIGAPRDEVAETAPKIVTLTIPIDKVGEVIGPKGKIINTIQAETGADISVDDDGAVGIVTIGAVEAWRMEEAKAAILAIVDPPKAEIGKTYNGRVVNITKFGAFVSILPGRDGLLHISKLGGGKRINAVEDVLTLGDEIEVVVEEIDDRGKVSLRPAGDPPSGGSGSDGERESRPPRRESRSEGAGASGDVESVSFDDSFDAELAGELGDLGPGSERRGGGGDGRRRHR
;
A
#
# COMPACT_ATOMS: atom_id res chain seq x y z
N MET A 1 9.20 15.79 -40.57
CA MET A 1 8.27 15.84 -39.43
C MET A 1 8.08 17.32 -39.11
N ALA A 2 6.87 17.78 -38.87
CA ALA A 2 6.65 19.14 -38.37
C ALA A 2 7.33 19.28 -37.01
N ASP A 3 7.75 20.51 -36.67
CA ASP A 3 8.33 20.75 -35.34
C ASP A 3 7.27 20.53 -34.24
N PRO A 4 7.62 19.96 -33.13
CA PRO A 4 6.68 19.72 -32.04
C PRO A 4 6.19 21.03 -31.44
N ILE A 5 4.90 21.10 -31.13
CA ILE A 5 4.29 22.24 -30.45
C ILE A 5 4.53 22.07 -28.96
N ARG A 6 5.18 23.06 -28.32
CA ARG A 6 5.52 23.03 -26.90
C ARG A 6 5.08 24.32 -26.21
N VAL A 7 4.41 24.20 -25.10
CA VAL A 7 4.04 25.30 -24.19
C VAL A 7 4.55 24.99 -22.79
N SER A 8 4.94 26.04 -22.05
CA SER A 8 5.49 25.88 -20.68
C SER A 8 5.08 27.06 -19.82
N ALA A 9 4.71 26.81 -18.58
CA ALA A 9 4.41 27.82 -17.58
C ALA A 9 5.09 27.51 -16.25
N PRO A 10 5.53 28.54 -15.49
CA PRO A 10 6.00 28.35 -14.14
C PRO A 10 4.84 27.90 -13.25
N ILE A 11 5.14 27.07 -12.24
CA ILE A 11 4.22 26.71 -11.17
C ILE A 11 4.41 27.72 -10.04
N SER A 12 3.39 28.54 -9.78
CA SER A 12 3.45 29.60 -8.77
C SER A 12 3.84 29.05 -7.39
N GLY A 13 4.78 29.72 -6.74
CA GLY A 13 5.32 29.30 -5.44
C GLY A 13 6.46 28.28 -5.49
N THR A 14 6.92 27.92 -6.72
CA THR A 14 8.07 27.01 -6.93
C THR A 14 9.02 27.58 -8.00
N ASP A 15 10.17 26.95 -8.17
CA ASP A 15 11.10 27.15 -9.28
C ASP A 15 10.83 26.18 -10.45
N ARG A 16 9.80 25.36 -10.36
CA ARG A 16 9.44 24.32 -11.33
C ARG A 16 8.50 24.84 -12.41
N HIS A 17 8.49 24.16 -13.54
CA HIS A 17 7.64 24.46 -14.69
C HIS A 17 6.83 23.23 -15.09
N LEU A 18 5.56 23.43 -15.39
CA LEU A 18 4.76 22.46 -16.12
C LEU A 18 4.92 22.72 -17.62
N THR A 19 5.27 21.68 -18.36
CA THR A 19 5.44 21.75 -19.82
C THR A 19 4.54 20.73 -20.51
N LEU A 20 3.85 21.14 -21.57
CA LEU A 20 3.05 20.27 -22.43
C LEU A 20 3.60 20.32 -23.85
N GLU A 21 3.79 19.16 -24.48
CA GLU A 21 4.33 19.01 -25.84
C GLU A 21 3.44 18.04 -26.64
N THR A 22 3.14 18.38 -27.91
CA THR A 22 2.44 17.49 -28.83
C THR A 22 3.11 17.49 -30.22
N GLY A 23 2.74 16.51 -31.06
CA GLY A 23 3.22 16.40 -32.46
C GLY A 23 4.51 15.59 -32.64
N ARG A 24 5.20 15.20 -31.57
CA ARG A 24 6.44 14.41 -31.64
C ARG A 24 6.19 12.90 -31.61
N PHE A 25 5.33 12.46 -30.69
CA PHE A 25 5.07 11.04 -30.41
C PHE A 25 3.63 10.67 -30.78
N ALA A 26 3.40 9.39 -31.04
CA ALA A 26 2.10 8.79 -31.29
C ALA A 26 1.26 9.52 -32.38
N PRO A 27 1.78 9.73 -33.61
CA PRO A 27 1.11 10.53 -34.64
C PRO A 27 -0.16 9.90 -35.22
N GLN A 28 -0.51 8.67 -34.83
CA GLN A 28 -1.75 7.99 -35.23
C GLN A 28 -2.85 8.11 -34.16
N SER A 29 -2.52 8.57 -32.94
CA SER A 29 -3.52 8.82 -31.91
C SER A 29 -4.32 10.07 -32.23
N GLN A 30 -5.60 10.06 -31.86
CA GLN A 30 -6.47 11.24 -32.02
C GLN A 30 -5.95 12.43 -31.19
N GLY A 31 -5.48 12.15 -29.96
CA GLY A 31 -4.75 13.10 -29.13
C GLY A 31 -3.53 12.46 -28.50
N ALA A 32 -2.40 13.16 -28.47
CA ALA A 32 -1.17 12.71 -27.83
C ALA A 32 -0.41 13.90 -27.24
N VAL A 33 -0.12 13.84 -25.94
CA VAL A 33 0.59 14.91 -25.21
C VAL A 33 1.65 14.31 -24.32
N VAL A 34 2.84 14.91 -24.32
CA VAL A 34 3.88 14.69 -23.32
C VAL A 34 3.77 15.81 -22.30
N ALA A 35 3.55 15.45 -21.02
CA ALA A 35 3.64 16.39 -19.92
C ALA A 35 4.94 16.17 -19.15
N THR A 36 5.53 17.26 -18.64
CA THR A 36 6.85 17.25 -17.98
C THR A 36 6.86 18.20 -16.79
N ILE A 37 7.37 17.72 -15.64
CA ILE A 37 7.82 18.53 -14.49
C ILE A 37 9.22 18.02 -14.11
N GLY A 38 10.21 18.89 -14.02
CA GLY A 38 11.60 18.45 -13.86
C GLY A 38 12.04 17.57 -15.03
N ASP A 39 12.59 16.41 -14.75
CA ASP A 39 12.89 15.38 -15.75
C ASP A 39 11.86 14.23 -15.75
N THR A 40 10.83 14.27 -14.88
CA THR A 40 9.69 13.34 -14.92
C THR A 40 8.79 13.67 -16.11
N ARG A 41 8.53 12.65 -16.96
CA ARG A 41 7.80 12.79 -18.24
C ARG A 41 6.81 11.66 -18.45
N VAL A 42 5.60 12.02 -18.84
CA VAL A 42 4.57 11.06 -19.22
C VAL A 42 4.06 11.37 -20.63
N LEU A 43 3.89 10.34 -21.46
CA LEU A 43 3.18 10.42 -22.74
C LEU A 43 1.77 9.88 -22.50
N THR A 44 0.77 10.72 -22.74
CA THR A 44 -0.64 10.28 -22.69
C THR A 44 -1.25 10.36 -24.07
N THR A 45 -1.90 9.28 -24.49
CA THR A 45 -2.67 9.17 -25.75
C THR A 45 -4.14 9.00 -25.43
N ALA A 46 -5.00 9.63 -26.23
CA ALA A 46 -6.46 9.52 -26.16
C ALA A 46 -6.99 9.07 -27.52
N ASN A 47 -7.81 8.02 -27.52
CA ASN A 47 -8.44 7.46 -28.72
C ASN A 47 -9.87 7.03 -28.40
N ALA A 48 -10.78 7.25 -29.33
CA ALA A 48 -12.14 6.76 -29.28
C ALA A 48 -12.49 5.98 -30.55
N ALA A 49 -13.25 4.88 -30.39
CA ALA A 49 -13.78 4.14 -31.53
C ALA A 49 -14.79 5.02 -32.32
N ARG A 50 -14.89 4.81 -33.62
CA ARG A 50 -15.84 5.54 -34.46
C ARG A 50 -17.29 5.11 -34.22
N ASP A 51 -17.50 3.85 -33.93
CA ASP A 51 -18.81 3.24 -33.75
C ASP A 51 -19.04 2.74 -32.33
N VAL A 52 -20.29 2.78 -31.88
CA VAL A 52 -20.70 2.21 -30.60
C VAL A 52 -20.80 0.71 -30.72
N ARG A 53 -20.22 -0.04 -29.79
CA ARG A 53 -20.35 -1.49 -29.74
C ARG A 53 -21.82 -1.89 -29.45
N PRO A 54 -22.44 -2.80 -30.22
CA PRO A 54 -23.80 -3.22 -29.97
C PRO A 54 -24.00 -3.76 -28.55
N GLY A 55 -25.08 -3.32 -27.89
CA GLY A 55 -25.47 -3.83 -26.55
C GLY A 55 -24.79 -3.17 -25.37
N VAL A 56 -23.93 -2.17 -25.58
CA VAL A 56 -23.29 -1.40 -24.48
C VAL A 56 -24.30 -0.40 -23.90
N ASP A 57 -24.49 -0.44 -22.59
CA ASP A 57 -25.40 0.39 -21.80
C ASP A 57 -24.71 1.34 -20.84
N PHE A 58 -23.39 1.44 -20.93
CA PHE A 58 -22.56 2.33 -20.14
C PHE A 58 -21.50 3.01 -21.01
N PHE A 59 -20.84 4.03 -20.51
CA PHE A 59 -19.71 4.65 -21.19
C PHE A 59 -18.44 3.81 -20.97
N PRO A 60 -17.92 3.13 -22.02
CA PRO A 60 -16.76 2.25 -21.88
C PRO A 60 -15.44 3.03 -21.97
N LEU A 61 -15.14 3.79 -20.90
CA LEU A 61 -13.86 4.46 -20.70
C LEU A 61 -12.86 3.51 -20.04
N THR A 62 -11.70 3.33 -20.67
CA THR A 62 -10.56 2.63 -20.12
C THR A 62 -9.40 3.60 -19.94
N VAL A 63 -8.86 3.67 -18.74
CA VAL A 63 -7.64 4.43 -18.43
C VAL A 63 -6.58 3.45 -17.97
N ASP A 64 -5.43 3.45 -18.65
CA ASP A 64 -4.28 2.62 -18.34
C ASP A 64 -3.05 3.48 -18.10
N VAL A 65 -2.24 3.09 -17.12
CA VAL A 65 -0.94 3.70 -16.83
C VAL A 65 0.12 2.61 -16.93
N GLU A 66 1.08 2.85 -17.82
CA GLU A 66 2.14 1.93 -18.16
C GLU A 66 3.46 2.46 -17.58
N GLU A 67 3.84 1.94 -16.43
CA GLU A 67 5.13 2.21 -15.81
C GLU A 67 6.20 1.35 -16.49
N ARG A 68 7.20 1.99 -17.06
CA ARG A 68 8.31 1.34 -17.74
C ARG A 68 9.58 1.50 -16.93
N SER A 69 10.19 0.39 -16.53
CA SER A 69 11.42 0.38 -15.71
C SER A 69 12.55 1.18 -16.33
N TYR A 70 12.62 1.27 -17.68
CA TYR A 70 13.59 2.10 -18.37
C TYR A 70 13.45 3.61 -18.03
N ALA A 71 12.28 4.06 -17.60
CA ALA A 71 12.07 5.45 -17.19
C ALA A 71 12.96 5.83 -15.99
N ALA A 72 13.28 4.86 -15.13
CA ALA A 72 14.22 5.00 -14.02
C ALA A 72 15.61 4.41 -14.33
N GLY A 73 15.92 4.08 -15.59
CA GLY A 73 17.18 3.44 -15.97
C GLY A 73 17.33 2.00 -15.48
N LYS A 74 16.24 1.33 -15.12
CA LYS A 74 16.21 -0.01 -14.52
C LYS A 74 15.82 -1.08 -15.55
N ILE A 75 16.23 -2.32 -15.28
CA ILE A 75 15.68 -3.53 -15.91
C ILE A 75 14.79 -4.19 -14.85
N PRO A 76 13.56 -4.64 -15.21
CA PRO A 76 12.66 -5.27 -14.25
C PRO A 76 13.29 -6.42 -13.48
N GLY A 77 13.09 -6.46 -12.16
CA GLY A 77 13.67 -7.47 -11.27
C GLY A 77 13.09 -8.88 -11.45
N SER A 78 11.93 -9.03 -12.14
CA SER A 78 11.27 -10.30 -12.38
C SER A 78 12.12 -11.26 -13.22
N PHE A 79 11.84 -12.57 -13.12
CA PHE A 79 12.51 -13.61 -13.90
C PHE A 79 12.55 -13.32 -15.41
N PHE A 80 11.44 -12.83 -15.97
CA PHE A 80 11.34 -12.51 -17.40
C PHE A 80 12.03 -11.21 -17.81
N ARG A 81 12.57 -10.44 -16.86
CA ARG A 81 13.17 -9.11 -17.10
C ARG A 81 12.29 -8.20 -17.95
N ARG A 82 10.98 -8.30 -17.75
CA ARG A 82 9.95 -7.55 -18.43
C ARG A 82 8.86 -7.16 -17.45
N GLU A 83 8.25 -5.98 -17.65
CA GLU A 83 7.05 -5.56 -16.92
C GLU A 83 5.93 -6.59 -17.15
N GLY A 84 5.32 -7.00 -16.05
CA GLY A 84 4.22 -7.97 -16.04
C GLY A 84 2.88 -7.31 -15.75
N ARG A 85 2.35 -7.55 -14.53
CA ARG A 85 1.12 -6.89 -14.08
C ARG A 85 1.42 -5.44 -13.73
N PRO A 86 0.45 -4.49 -13.92
CA PRO A 86 0.58 -3.14 -13.41
C PRO A 86 0.87 -3.13 -11.91
N THR A 87 1.73 -2.22 -11.48
CA THR A 87 1.99 -1.99 -10.05
C THR A 87 0.74 -1.48 -9.33
N GLU A 88 0.74 -1.49 -8.00
CA GLU A 88 -0.33 -0.86 -7.21
C GLU A 88 -0.43 0.63 -7.55
N ASP A 89 0.71 1.32 -7.64
CA ASP A 89 0.80 2.74 -7.97
C ASP A 89 0.23 3.07 -9.36
N ALA A 90 0.54 2.25 -10.38
CA ALA A 90 -0.05 2.39 -11.71
C ALA A 90 -1.57 2.26 -11.68
N ILE A 91 -2.11 1.28 -10.94
CA ILE A 91 -3.55 1.07 -10.78
C ILE A 91 -4.21 2.24 -10.05
N LEU A 92 -3.57 2.78 -9.01
CA LEU A 92 -4.07 3.93 -8.27
C LEU A 92 -4.05 5.18 -9.15
N THR A 93 -2.99 5.40 -9.95
CA THR A 93 -2.91 6.49 -10.92
C THR A 93 -3.97 6.37 -12.02
N CYS A 94 -4.27 5.15 -12.52
CA CYS A 94 -5.41 4.93 -13.42
C CYS A 94 -6.72 5.42 -12.79
N ARG A 95 -6.96 5.09 -11.53
CA ARG A 95 -8.17 5.49 -10.80
C ARG A 95 -8.22 7.00 -10.55
N LEU A 96 -7.08 7.58 -10.17
CA LEU A 96 -6.95 9.02 -9.98
C LEU A 96 -7.28 9.80 -11.26
N THR A 97 -6.89 9.26 -12.41
CA THR A 97 -7.13 9.87 -13.73
C THR A 97 -8.56 9.64 -14.23
N ASP A 98 -9.10 8.42 -14.09
CA ASP A 98 -10.46 8.07 -14.54
C ASP A 98 -11.56 8.88 -13.82
N ARG A 99 -11.41 9.09 -12.51
CA ARG A 99 -12.45 9.69 -11.64
C ARG A 99 -12.86 11.11 -12.09
N PRO A 100 -11.96 12.07 -12.28
CA PRO A 100 -12.35 13.42 -12.71
C PRO A 100 -12.68 13.49 -14.21
N LEU A 101 -12.10 12.63 -15.06
CA LEU A 101 -12.33 12.67 -16.50
C LEU A 101 -13.69 12.10 -16.90
N ARG A 102 -14.12 11.01 -16.27
CA ARG A 102 -15.35 10.29 -16.66
C ARG A 102 -16.61 11.15 -16.66
N PRO A 103 -16.90 11.99 -15.65
CA PRO A 103 -18.07 12.86 -15.65
C PRO A 103 -17.99 14.02 -16.63
N ALA A 104 -16.82 14.31 -17.20
CA ALA A 104 -16.62 15.40 -18.15
C ALA A 104 -16.78 14.99 -19.64
N PHE A 105 -17.24 13.77 -19.92
CA PHE A 105 -17.64 13.39 -21.29
C PHE A 105 -19.11 13.73 -21.53
N ALA A 106 -19.41 14.06 -22.79
CA ALA A 106 -20.75 14.43 -23.20
C ALA A 106 -21.80 13.34 -22.89
N GLU A 107 -22.98 13.76 -22.47
CA GLU A 107 -24.09 12.84 -22.20
C GLU A 107 -24.46 12.02 -23.44
N GLY A 108 -24.69 10.73 -23.26
CA GLY A 108 -25.00 9.81 -24.34
C GLY A 108 -23.81 9.38 -25.21
N PHE A 109 -22.60 9.88 -24.95
CA PHE A 109 -21.41 9.41 -25.64
C PHE A 109 -21.04 8.00 -25.12
N ARG A 110 -21.09 6.98 -26.00
CA ARG A 110 -20.84 5.56 -25.66
C ARG A 110 -19.84 4.87 -26.55
N ASN A 111 -19.08 5.63 -27.32
CA ASN A 111 -17.97 5.10 -28.09
C ASN A 111 -16.88 4.62 -27.12
N GLU A 112 -16.35 3.42 -27.37
CA GLU A 112 -15.24 2.88 -26.57
C GLU A 112 -14.07 3.87 -26.60
N THR A 113 -13.68 4.39 -25.45
CA THR A 113 -12.63 5.40 -25.32
C THR A 113 -11.50 4.85 -24.45
N GLN A 114 -10.28 5.00 -24.95
CA GLN A 114 -9.09 4.56 -24.23
C GLN A 114 -8.10 5.71 -24.06
N ILE A 115 -7.65 5.89 -22.84
CA ILE A 115 -6.59 6.81 -22.44
C ILE A 115 -5.44 5.96 -21.91
N VAL A 116 -4.26 6.08 -22.51
CA VAL A 116 -3.07 5.35 -22.08
C VAL A 116 -1.97 6.34 -21.76
N THR A 117 -1.51 6.34 -20.52
CA THR A 117 -0.35 7.10 -20.06
C THR A 117 0.84 6.17 -19.94
N THR A 118 1.92 6.48 -20.67
CA THR A 118 3.20 5.78 -20.56
C THR A 118 4.21 6.67 -19.86
N VAL A 119 4.78 6.20 -18.77
CA VAL A 119 5.85 6.91 -18.04
C VAL A 119 7.15 6.73 -18.81
N LEU A 120 7.67 7.82 -19.39
CA LEU A 120 8.86 7.83 -20.25
C LEU A 120 10.16 8.14 -19.51
N GLY A 121 10.08 8.87 -18.40
CA GLY A 121 11.22 9.23 -17.56
C GLY A 121 10.76 9.67 -16.19
N VAL A 122 11.57 9.36 -15.17
CA VAL A 122 11.39 9.81 -13.80
C VAL A 122 12.73 10.29 -13.24
N ASP A 123 12.72 11.41 -12.53
CA ASP A 123 13.88 12.01 -11.87
C ASP A 123 14.02 11.53 -10.40
N MET A 124 13.11 10.69 -9.91
CA MET A 124 13.03 10.25 -8.51
C MET A 124 12.75 11.39 -7.51
N GLU A 125 12.37 12.56 -8.00
CA GLU A 125 11.99 13.72 -7.20
C GLU A 125 10.51 14.08 -7.41
N ASN A 126 10.07 14.17 -8.67
CA ASN A 126 8.72 14.62 -9.01
C ASN A 126 7.78 13.43 -9.30
N PRO A 127 6.67 13.26 -8.57
CA PRO A 127 5.67 12.23 -8.83
C PRO A 127 5.00 12.39 -10.20
N HIS A 128 4.67 11.27 -10.86
CA HIS A 128 4.08 11.27 -12.21
C HIS A 128 2.54 11.16 -12.22
N ASP A 129 1.90 10.90 -11.10
CA ASP A 129 0.47 10.61 -11.02
C ASP A 129 -0.44 11.79 -11.41
N VAL A 130 -0.25 12.95 -10.78
CA VAL A 130 -0.99 14.18 -11.10
C VAL A 130 -0.66 14.69 -12.51
N LEU A 131 0.59 14.49 -12.92
CA LEU A 131 1.04 14.82 -14.27
C LEU A 131 0.25 14.02 -15.32
N SER A 132 -0.12 12.76 -15.01
CA SER A 132 -0.96 11.90 -15.85
C SER A 132 -2.36 12.46 -16.06
N ILE A 133 -2.97 13.08 -15.05
CA ILE A 133 -4.30 13.71 -15.16
C ILE A 133 -4.24 14.91 -16.11
N ASN A 134 -3.27 15.80 -15.92
CA ASN A 134 -3.09 16.99 -16.74
C ASN A 134 -2.77 16.63 -18.21
N ALA A 135 -1.95 15.60 -18.42
CA ALA A 135 -1.63 15.09 -19.75
C ALA A 135 -2.85 14.48 -20.45
N ALA A 136 -3.67 13.72 -19.71
CA ALA A 136 -4.88 13.10 -20.23
C ALA A 136 -5.93 14.14 -20.64
N SER A 137 -6.16 15.14 -19.80
CA SER A 137 -7.03 16.27 -20.13
C SER A 137 -6.53 17.01 -21.38
N ALA A 138 -5.25 17.35 -21.45
CA ALA A 138 -4.66 18.03 -22.60
C ALA A 138 -4.75 17.18 -23.89
N ALA A 139 -4.55 15.85 -23.81
CA ALA A 139 -4.68 14.95 -24.95
C ALA A 139 -6.13 14.89 -25.46
N LEU A 140 -7.10 14.84 -24.55
CA LEU A 140 -8.53 14.89 -24.89
C LEU A 140 -8.90 16.21 -25.56
N MET A 141 -8.40 17.34 -25.05
CA MET A 141 -8.68 18.67 -25.60
C MET A 141 -8.23 18.86 -27.06
N ILE A 142 -7.21 18.13 -27.52
CA ILE A 142 -6.71 18.19 -28.89
C ILE A 142 -7.17 17.02 -29.78
N SER A 143 -7.96 16.10 -29.26
CA SER A 143 -8.35 14.84 -29.93
C SER A 143 -9.60 14.95 -30.81
N GLY A 144 -10.45 15.94 -30.55
CA GLY A 144 -11.81 16.05 -31.13
C GLY A 144 -12.84 15.11 -30.45
N ILE A 145 -12.45 14.29 -29.47
CA ILE A 145 -13.37 13.47 -28.67
C ILE A 145 -14.27 14.41 -27.85
N PRO A 146 -15.60 14.12 -27.71
CA PRO A 146 -16.53 15.00 -27.00
C PRO A 146 -16.27 15.02 -25.51
N PHE A 147 -15.45 15.96 -25.08
CA PHE A 147 -14.95 16.14 -23.73
C PHE A 147 -15.14 17.59 -23.26
N GLU A 148 -15.81 17.78 -22.15
CA GLU A 148 -16.15 19.08 -21.55
C GLU A 148 -15.04 19.57 -20.59
N GLY A 149 -13.80 19.56 -21.09
CA GLY A 149 -12.63 20.10 -20.39
C GLY A 149 -12.30 21.53 -20.77
N PRO A 150 -11.09 22.02 -20.40
CA PRO A 150 -10.01 21.28 -19.74
C PRO A 150 -10.21 21.09 -18.25
N LEU A 151 -9.65 19.98 -17.74
CA LEU A 151 -9.47 19.73 -16.32
C LEU A 151 -8.04 20.03 -15.90
N GLY A 152 -7.88 20.72 -14.77
CA GLY A 152 -6.58 20.90 -14.13
C GLY A 152 -6.47 20.06 -12.87
N SER A 153 -5.26 19.63 -12.53
CA SER A 153 -5.00 18.90 -11.31
C SER A 153 -3.68 19.33 -10.66
N VAL A 154 -3.67 19.29 -9.32
CA VAL A 154 -2.49 19.61 -8.51
C VAL A 154 -2.43 18.65 -7.31
N ARG A 155 -1.21 18.30 -6.91
CA ARG A 155 -0.92 17.78 -5.57
C ARG A 155 -0.43 18.96 -4.74
N ILE A 156 -0.94 19.11 -3.52
CA ILE A 156 -0.42 20.05 -2.54
C ILE A 156 -0.11 19.32 -1.24
N ALA A 157 0.97 19.71 -0.56
CA ALA A 157 1.35 19.17 0.75
C ALA A 157 1.24 20.25 1.81
N TYR A 158 0.82 19.86 3.02
CA TYR A 158 0.72 20.77 4.17
C TYR A 158 1.97 20.62 5.02
N SER A 159 2.80 21.65 5.03
CA SER A 159 4.08 21.65 5.74
C SER A 159 3.91 21.63 7.26
N THR A 160 4.98 21.34 7.97
CA THR A 160 5.05 21.43 9.44
C THR A 160 4.88 22.86 9.97
N ASP A 161 5.11 23.87 9.11
CA ASP A 161 4.91 25.30 9.43
C ASP A 161 3.47 25.78 9.13
N GLY A 162 2.61 24.92 8.55
CA GLY A 162 1.22 25.27 8.26
C GLY A 162 1.00 25.94 6.91
N GLU A 163 1.88 25.73 5.93
CA GLU A 163 1.78 26.28 4.58
C GLU A 163 1.45 25.17 3.55
N TRP A 164 0.70 25.52 2.49
CA TRP A 164 0.41 24.63 1.38
C TRP A 164 1.47 24.76 0.28
N LEU A 165 2.16 23.65 -0.01
CA LEU A 165 3.22 23.54 -1.03
C LEU A 165 2.68 22.85 -2.28
N PRO A 166 2.72 23.49 -3.47
CA PRO A 166 2.23 22.88 -4.71
C PRO A 166 3.24 21.95 -5.36
N HIS A 167 2.75 20.87 -5.96
CA HIS A 167 3.53 19.84 -6.64
C HIS A 167 4.77 19.41 -5.86
N PRO A 168 4.61 19.00 -4.57
CA PRO A 168 5.75 18.66 -3.73
C PRO A 168 6.56 17.52 -4.35
N THR A 169 7.88 17.57 -4.16
CA THR A 169 8.75 16.41 -4.39
C THR A 169 8.48 15.32 -3.36
N TYR A 170 8.98 14.10 -3.58
CA TYR A 170 8.87 13.03 -2.58
C TYR A 170 9.44 13.47 -1.23
N ALA A 171 10.60 14.16 -1.22
CA ALA A 171 11.23 14.65 0.02
C ALA A 171 10.40 15.74 0.73
N GLU A 172 9.79 16.66 -0.03
CA GLU A 172 8.87 17.68 0.52
C GLU A 172 7.60 17.04 1.07
N SER A 173 7.08 15.99 0.42
CA SER A 173 5.95 15.19 0.90
C SER A 173 6.26 14.48 2.21
N ASP A 174 7.40 13.79 2.29
CA ASP A 174 7.83 13.08 3.49
C ASP A 174 8.08 14.01 4.69
N ALA A 175 8.47 15.27 4.41
CA ALA A 175 8.66 16.32 5.43
C ALA A 175 7.35 17.05 5.79
N SER A 176 6.23 16.72 5.18
CA SER A 176 4.92 17.34 5.37
C SER A 176 4.00 16.49 6.24
N THR A 177 2.94 17.10 6.78
CA THR A 177 1.97 16.40 7.65
C THR A 177 0.82 15.79 6.86
N PHE A 178 0.49 16.33 5.69
CA PHE A 178 -0.69 15.93 4.93
C PHE A 178 -0.54 16.24 3.43
N GLU A 179 -1.20 15.48 2.58
CA GLU A 179 -1.24 15.71 1.14
C GLU A 179 -2.67 15.70 0.60
N LEU A 180 -2.91 16.58 -0.38
CA LEU A 180 -4.14 16.60 -1.19
C LEU A 180 -3.78 16.50 -2.68
N VAL A 181 -4.44 15.60 -3.40
CA VAL A 181 -4.55 15.62 -4.86
C VAL A 181 -5.94 16.11 -5.20
N VAL A 182 -6.03 17.18 -5.96
CA VAL A 182 -7.29 17.80 -6.35
C VAL A 182 -7.34 17.96 -7.86
N ALA A 183 -8.45 17.57 -8.47
CA ALA A 183 -8.76 17.88 -9.87
C ALA A 183 -10.06 18.68 -9.95
N GLY A 184 -10.08 19.63 -10.86
CA GLY A 184 -11.22 20.51 -11.06
C GLY A 184 -11.27 21.13 -12.45
N ARG A 185 -12.40 21.78 -12.76
CA ARG A 185 -12.59 22.56 -13.97
C ARG A 185 -12.95 24.01 -13.63
N GLU A 186 -12.62 24.92 -14.51
CA GLU A 186 -12.98 26.33 -14.38
C GLU A 186 -14.44 26.52 -14.85
N LEU A 187 -15.23 27.21 -14.01
CA LEU A 187 -16.61 27.59 -14.30
C LEU A 187 -16.66 28.91 -15.06
N ASP A 188 -17.84 29.24 -15.66
CA ASP A 188 -18.05 30.48 -16.41
C ASP A 188 -17.87 31.75 -15.56
N ASN A 189 -18.06 31.65 -14.24
CA ASN A 189 -17.82 32.74 -13.29
C ASN A 189 -16.34 32.92 -12.91
N GLY A 190 -15.46 32.08 -13.47
CA GLY A 190 -14.02 32.08 -13.20
C GLY A 190 -13.62 31.39 -11.90
N ASP A 191 -14.52 30.77 -11.16
CA ASP A 191 -14.17 29.89 -10.03
C ASP A 191 -13.83 28.46 -10.50
N VAL A 192 -13.31 27.62 -9.62
CA VAL A 192 -12.99 26.21 -9.90
C VAL A 192 -13.97 25.30 -9.21
N ALA A 193 -14.65 24.48 -10.01
CA ALA A 193 -15.42 23.35 -9.53
C ALA A 193 -14.47 22.21 -9.16
N VAL A 194 -14.37 21.88 -7.88
CA VAL A 194 -13.65 20.68 -7.41
C VAL A 194 -14.44 19.44 -7.81
N MET A 195 -13.83 18.57 -8.60
CA MET A 195 -14.49 17.36 -9.13
C MET A 195 -13.99 16.09 -8.47
N MET A 196 -12.74 16.05 -8.03
CA MET A 196 -12.13 14.90 -7.37
C MET A 196 -11.12 15.36 -6.33
N VAL A 197 -11.15 14.70 -5.16
CA VAL A 197 -10.10 14.84 -4.13
C VAL A 197 -9.64 13.46 -3.70
N GLU A 198 -8.34 13.32 -3.51
CA GLU A 198 -7.71 12.20 -2.83
C GLU A 198 -6.70 12.77 -1.84
N ALA A 199 -6.87 12.49 -0.55
CA ALA A 199 -6.04 13.12 0.46
C ALA A 199 -5.69 12.18 1.61
N GLY A 200 -4.58 12.44 2.29
CA GLY A 200 -4.19 11.68 3.46
C GLY A 200 -3.02 12.26 4.23
N GLY A 201 -2.94 11.89 5.50
CA GLY A 201 -1.78 12.17 6.33
C GLY A 201 -0.56 11.38 5.85
N THR A 202 0.62 11.95 5.99
CA THR A 202 1.89 11.28 5.74
C THR A 202 2.19 10.27 6.84
N GLU A 203 3.08 9.34 6.60
CA GLU A 203 3.46 8.32 7.58
C GLU A 203 3.95 8.93 8.90
N ARG A 204 4.64 10.08 8.82
CA ARG A 204 5.23 10.77 9.97
C ARG A 204 4.36 11.87 10.57
N SER A 205 3.14 12.09 10.07
CA SER A 205 2.32 13.23 10.46
C SER A 205 2.07 13.33 11.97
N PHE A 206 1.80 12.19 12.65
CA PHE A 206 1.56 12.21 14.09
C PHE A 206 2.83 12.47 14.92
N TYR A 207 4.01 12.10 14.42
CA TYR A 207 5.29 12.51 15.03
C TYR A 207 5.47 14.02 14.91
N PHE A 208 5.21 14.59 13.75
CA PHE A 208 5.25 16.05 13.57
C PHE A 208 4.23 16.79 14.44
N TYR A 209 3.04 16.22 14.66
CA TYR A 209 2.05 16.80 15.57
C TYR A 209 2.51 16.77 17.03
N GLU A 210 3.21 15.75 17.46
CA GLU A 210 3.83 15.65 18.79
C GLU A 210 4.96 16.68 18.96
N ASP A 211 5.68 16.97 17.87
CA ASP A 211 6.72 18.02 17.83
C ASP A 211 6.15 19.44 17.69
N GLY A 212 4.82 19.58 17.61
CA GLY A 212 4.12 20.88 17.62
C GLY A 212 3.65 21.40 16.28
N ALA A 213 3.75 20.60 15.20
CA ALA A 213 3.17 20.97 13.92
C ALA A 213 1.63 21.09 14.00
N PRO A 214 1.00 22.00 13.22
CA PRO A 214 -0.45 22.16 13.22
C PRO A 214 -1.15 20.91 12.70
N LYS A 215 -2.15 20.44 13.47
CA LYS A 215 -2.98 19.30 13.07
C LYS A 215 -3.91 19.68 11.92
N VAL A 216 -4.09 18.75 10.99
CA VAL A 216 -5.05 18.91 9.88
C VAL A 216 -6.44 18.50 10.35
N ASP A 217 -7.27 19.51 10.59
CA ASP A 217 -8.69 19.36 10.87
C ASP A 217 -9.55 19.74 9.65
N GLU A 218 -10.86 19.77 9.83
CA GLU A 218 -11.83 20.09 8.79
C GLU A 218 -11.66 21.53 8.24
N SER A 219 -11.19 22.46 9.06
CA SER A 219 -10.96 23.87 8.68
C SER A 219 -9.70 24.00 7.81
N VAL A 220 -8.59 23.37 8.22
CA VAL A 220 -7.34 23.34 7.45
C VAL A 220 -7.58 22.71 6.09
N LEU A 221 -8.33 21.60 6.05
CA LEU A 221 -8.66 20.91 4.81
C LEU A 221 -9.49 21.78 3.86
N ALA A 222 -10.52 22.48 4.38
CA ALA A 222 -11.31 23.43 3.58
C ALA A 222 -10.42 24.55 3.01
N GLY A 223 -9.45 25.06 3.80
CA GLY A 223 -8.45 26.03 3.33
C GLY A 223 -7.57 25.49 2.21
N GLY A 224 -7.16 24.22 2.27
CA GLY A 224 -6.38 23.55 1.21
C GLY A 224 -7.17 23.40 -0.10
N LEU A 225 -8.45 23.09 -0.02
CA LEU A 225 -9.33 23.00 -1.18
C LEU A 225 -9.57 24.35 -1.87
N GLU A 226 -9.50 25.46 -1.14
CA GLU A 226 -9.49 26.79 -1.74
C GLU A 226 -8.13 27.16 -2.33
N ALA A 227 -7.05 26.87 -1.62
CA ALA A 227 -5.69 27.18 -2.07
C ALA A 227 -5.33 26.50 -3.40
N CYS A 228 -5.71 25.23 -3.58
CA CYS A 228 -5.39 24.45 -4.78
C CYS A 228 -5.98 25.03 -6.09
N LYS A 229 -7.04 25.85 -6.01
CA LYS A 229 -7.69 26.46 -7.19
C LYS A 229 -6.73 27.31 -8.04
N ILE A 230 -5.72 27.91 -7.43
CA ILE A 230 -4.70 28.71 -8.12
C ILE A 230 -3.97 27.84 -9.16
N TRP A 231 -3.41 26.73 -8.74
CA TRP A 231 -2.59 25.84 -9.57
C TRP A 231 -3.44 25.01 -10.56
N ILE A 232 -4.69 24.72 -10.21
CA ILE A 232 -5.65 24.12 -11.14
C ILE A 232 -5.90 25.08 -12.32
N LYS A 233 -6.10 26.38 -12.05
CA LYS A 233 -6.28 27.40 -13.11
C LYS A 233 -5.01 27.57 -13.96
N GLU A 234 -3.83 27.53 -13.36
CA GLU A 234 -2.55 27.59 -14.10
C GLU A 234 -2.43 26.42 -15.07
N SER A 235 -2.73 25.20 -14.64
CA SER A 235 -2.74 24.01 -15.50
C SER A 235 -3.77 24.13 -16.64
N ILE A 236 -5.00 24.59 -16.33
CA ILE A 236 -6.05 24.82 -17.33
C ILE A 236 -5.64 25.87 -18.35
N ALA A 237 -5.04 26.99 -17.92
CA ALA A 237 -4.56 28.03 -18.80
C ALA A 237 -3.47 27.53 -19.76
N LEU A 238 -2.55 26.70 -19.27
CA LEU A 238 -1.50 26.09 -20.09
C LEU A 238 -2.09 25.12 -21.13
N GLN A 239 -3.09 24.32 -20.77
CA GLN A 239 -3.78 23.45 -21.71
C GLN A 239 -4.52 24.24 -22.80
N ARG A 240 -5.21 25.33 -22.45
CA ARG A 240 -5.82 26.26 -23.44
C ARG A 240 -4.78 26.85 -24.36
N GLN A 241 -3.60 27.20 -23.84
CA GLN A 241 -2.49 27.70 -24.69
C GLN A 241 -2.02 26.62 -25.66
N LEU A 242 -1.92 25.36 -25.24
CA LEU A 242 -1.58 24.24 -26.12
C LEU A 242 -2.61 24.11 -27.25
N VAL A 243 -3.90 24.07 -26.92
CA VAL A 243 -5.01 24.00 -27.91
C VAL A 243 -4.94 25.13 -28.91
N ALA A 244 -4.77 26.38 -28.46
CA ALA A 244 -4.63 27.52 -29.31
C ALA A 244 -3.44 27.40 -30.26
N SER A 245 -2.29 26.90 -29.78
CA SER A 245 -1.09 26.67 -30.58
C SER A 245 -1.28 25.56 -31.62
N VAL A 246 -2.00 24.47 -31.26
CA VAL A 246 -2.38 23.40 -32.19
C VAL A 246 -3.27 23.96 -33.32
N ILE A 247 -4.31 24.70 -32.96
CA ILE A 247 -5.22 25.32 -33.95
C ILE A 247 -4.47 26.29 -34.89
N ALA A 248 -3.58 27.10 -34.36
CA ALA A 248 -2.77 28.03 -35.12
C ALA A 248 -1.82 27.34 -36.12
N THR A 249 -1.33 26.15 -35.77
CA THR A 249 -0.33 25.42 -36.58
C THR A 249 -0.98 24.44 -37.56
N SER A 250 -2.02 23.71 -37.11
CA SER A 250 -2.62 22.58 -37.83
C SER A 250 -4.05 22.83 -38.34
N GLY A 251 -4.64 23.98 -38.02
CA GLY A 251 -6.04 24.28 -38.29
C GLY A 251 -6.99 23.83 -37.19
N PRO A 252 -8.31 24.00 -37.38
CA PRO A 252 -9.32 23.59 -36.40
C PRO A 252 -9.25 22.12 -36.04
N ILE A 253 -9.53 21.80 -34.77
CA ILE A 253 -9.66 20.43 -34.32
C ILE A 253 -11.02 19.89 -34.81
N GLU A 254 -11.00 18.87 -35.65
CA GLU A 254 -12.21 18.25 -36.17
C GLU A 254 -12.90 17.44 -35.08
N PRO A 255 -14.16 17.76 -34.71
CA PRO A 255 -14.91 16.99 -33.72
C PRO A 255 -15.17 15.55 -34.19
N LEU A 256 -15.08 14.58 -33.30
CA LEU A 256 -15.53 13.24 -33.58
C LEU A 256 -17.06 13.22 -33.72
N GLU A 257 -17.55 12.87 -34.93
CA GLU A 257 -18.98 12.66 -35.12
C GLU A 257 -19.47 11.43 -34.37
N TYR A 258 -20.51 11.57 -33.57
CA TYR A 258 -21.14 10.47 -32.84
C TYR A 258 -22.66 10.67 -32.74
N THR A 259 -23.38 9.58 -32.53
CA THR A 259 -24.81 9.62 -32.25
C THR A 259 -25.04 9.41 -30.76
N PRO A 260 -25.60 10.36 -30.00
CA PRO A 260 -25.92 10.16 -28.61
C PRO A 260 -26.85 8.96 -28.41
N VAL A 261 -26.47 8.04 -27.52
CA VAL A 261 -27.26 6.89 -27.14
C VAL A 261 -27.91 7.16 -25.78
N LEU A 262 -29.17 7.54 -25.81
CA LEU A 262 -29.97 7.73 -24.60
C LEU A 262 -30.52 6.40 -24.12
N ASP A 263 -30.68 6.24 -22.79
CA ASP A 263 -31.22 5.03 -22.20
C ASP A 263 -32.73 4.88 -22.50
N TYR A 264 -33.44 6.01 -22.64
CA TYR A 264 -34.85 6.11 -22.99
C TYR A 264 -35.16 7.51 -23.55
N THR A 265 -36.30 7.64 -24.23
CA THR A 265 -36.78 8.94 -24.72
C THR A 265 -37.71 9.63 -23.68
N PRO A 266 -37.95 10.94 -23.78
CA PRO A 266 -38.89 11.66 -22.89
C PRO A 266 -40.29 11.06 -22.91
N GLU A 267 -40.73 10.53 -24.08
CA GLU A 267 -42.05 9.89 -24.25
C GLU A 267 -42.15 8.60 -23.45
N VAL A 268 -41.09 7.76 -23.46
CA VAL A 268 -41.00 6.54 -22.65
C VAL A 268 -41.07 6.90 -21.17
N PHE A 269 -40.31 7.93 -20.73
CA PHE A 269 -40.34 8.37 -19.33
C PHE A 269 -41.73 8.84 -18.90
N ALA A 270 -42.40 9.66 -19.69
CA ALA A 270 -43.76 10.15 -19.40
C ALA A 270 -44.79 9.00 -19.32
N ALA A 271 -44.66 7.99 -20.23
CA ALA A 271 -45.54 6.82 -20.19
C ALA A 271 -45.30 5.97 -18.95
N VAL A 272 -44.04 5.76 -18.54
CA VAL A 272 -43.65 5.05 -17.31
C VAL A 272 -44.17 5.79 -16.07
N GLU A 273 -43.99 7.13 -16.00
CA GLU A 273 -44.46 7.95 -14.89
C GLU A 273 -46.01 7.84 -14.75
N SER A 274 -46.71 7.83 -15.88
CA SER A 274 -48.19 7.64 -15.85
C SER A 274 -48.61 6.25 -15.41
N ALA A 275 -47.81 5.19 -15.76
CA ALA A 275 -48.19 3.81 -15.50
C ALA A 275 -47.89 3.31 -14.09
N VAL A 276 -46.80 3.78 -13.44
CA VAL A 276 -46.30 3.19 -12.18
C VAL A 276 -45.80 4.19 -11.13
N ALA A 277 -46.01 5.53 -11.29
CA ALA A 277 -45.49 6.51 -10.33
C ALA A 277 -46.05 6.30 -8.91
N ALA A 278 -47.30 5.93 -8.78
CA ALA A 278 -47.96 5.71 -7.47
C ALA A 278 -47.32 4.50 -6.76
N GLU A 279 -47.16 3.38 -7.45
CA GLU A 279 -46.56 2.18 -6.88
C GLU A 279 -45.06 2.37 -6.53
N LEU A 280 -44.36 3.11 -7.35
CA LEU A 280 -42.96 3.45 -7.06
C LEU A 280 -42.86 4.42 -5.87
N ALA A 281 -43.79 5.38 -5.74
CA ALA A 281 -43.81 6.27 -4.57
C ALA A 281 -44.06 5.50 -3.26
N GLU A 282 -44.89 4.45 -3.29
CA GLU A 282 -45.03 3.53 -2.16
C GLU A 282 -43.79 2.68 -1.94
N ALA A 283 -43.23 2.09 -3.00
CA ALA A 283 -42.05 1.20 -2.92
C ALA A 283 -40.81 1.88 -2.31
N VAL A 284 -40.55 3.16 -2.64
CA VAL A 284 -39.41 3.91 -2.09
C VAL A 284 -39.58 4.27 -0.60
N THR A 285 -40.71 4.01 0.03
CA THR A 285 -40.91 4.17 1.48
C THR A 285 -40.56 2.91 2.27
N ILE A 286 -40.34 1.77 1.62
CA ILE A 286 -40.08 0.50 2.28
C ILE A 286 -38.62 0.51 2.78
N ALA A 287 -38.44 0.48 4.09
CA ALA A 287 -37.10 0.59 4.71
C ALA A 287 -36.19 -0.59 4.39
N ARG A 288 -36.73 -1.84 4.44
CA ARG A 288 -35.93 -3.05 4.21
C ARG A 288 -35.54 -3.23 2.74
N LYS A 289 -34.25 -3.32 2.43
CA LYS A 289 -33.69 -3.37 1.06
C LYS A 289 -34.35 -4.46 0.20
N ALA A 290 -34.45 -5.71 0.72
CA ALA A 290 -35.00 -6.83 -0.05
C ALA A 290 -36.47 -6.61 -0.46
N ASP A 291 -37.29 -6.12 0.46
CA ASP A 291 -38.72 -5.89 0.23
C ASP A 291 -38.92 -4.70 -0.70
N ARG A 292 -38.13 -3.65 -0.55
CA ARG A 292 -38.12 -2.48 -1.45
C ARG A 292 -37.74 -2.86 -2.87
N ASN A 293 -36.67 -3.64 -3.04
CA ASN A 293 -36.26 -4.10 -4.35
C ASN A 293 -37.35 -4.95 -5.00
N ALA A 294 -37.97 -5.88 -4.26
CA ALA A 294 -39.06 -6.70 -4.76
C ALA A 294 -40.27 -5.84 -5.21
N ALA A 295 -40.63 -4.78 -4.46
CA ALA A 295 -41.66 -3.84 -4.83
C ALA A 295 -41.31 -3.02 -6.07
N THR A 296 -40.08 -2.53 -6.17
CA THR A 296 -39.58 -1.80 -7.36
C THR A 296 -39.56 -2.71 -8.60
N ASP A 297 -39.09 -3.94 -8.47
CA ASP A 297 -39.08 -4.94 -9.56
C ASP A 297 -40.48 -5.30 -10.02
N ALA A 298 -41.45 -5.41 -9.09
CA ALA A 298 -42.85 -5.63 -9.43
C ALA A 298 -43.45 -4.45 -10.21
N ALA A 299 -43.14 -3.21 -9.80
CA ALA A 299 -43.55 -2.00 -10.54
C ALA A 299 -42.90 -1.96 -11.95
N ALA A 300 -41.62 -2.32 -12.06
CA ALA A 300 -40.95 -2.40 -13.35
C ALA A 300 -41.58 -3.47 -14.26
N ALA A 301 -41.89 -4.65 -13.72
CA ALA A 301 -42.57 -5.71 -14.47
C ALA A 301 -43.98 -5.28 -14.94
N LYS A 302 -44.72 -4.55 -14.10
CA LYS A 302 -46.02 -3.95 -14.45
C LYS A 302 -45.88 -2.93 -15.57
N ALA A 303 -44.89 -2.03 -15.51
CA ALA A 303 -44.60 -1.04 -16.56
C ALA A 303 -44.30 -1.75 -17.91
N VAL A 304 -43.45 -2.73 -17.92
CA VAL A 304 -43.09 -3.51 -19.11
C VAL A 304 -44.33 -4.22 -19.67
N ALA A 305 -45.14 -4.87 -18.82
CA ALA A 305 -46.37 -5.55 -19.24
C ALA A 305 -47.41 -4.60 -19.82
N ALA A 306 -47.49 -3.36 -19.34
CA ALA A 306 -48.43 -2.35 -19.84
C ALA A 306 -47.97 -1.67 -21.12
N LEU A 307 -46.66 -1.43 -21.29
CA LEU A 307 -46.11 -0.57 -22.33
C LEU A 307 -45.42 -1.30 -23.47
N CYS A 308 -44.96 -2.55 -23.25
CA CYS A 308 -44.12 -3.28 -24.21
C CYS A 308 -44.83 -4.54 -24.80
N THR A 309 -46.11 -4.75 -24.60
CA THR A 309 -46.88 -5.86 -25.23
C THR A 309 -47.00 -5.67 -26.73
N ASP A 310 -47.21 -6.77 -27.45
CA ASP A 310 -47.33 -6.78 -28.90
C ASP A 310 -48.44 -5.80 -29.33
N GLY A 311 -48.07 -4.83 -30.18
CA GLY A 311 -48.92 -3.76 -30.65
C GLY A 311 -49.05 -2.53 -29.73
N ALA A 312 -48.37 -2.51 -28.61
CA ALA A 312 -48.19 -1.32 -27.77
C ALA A 312 -47.15 -0.34 -28.37
N GLU A 313 -47.23 0.93 -27.98
CA GLU A 313 -46.39 2.00 -28.51
C GLU A 313 -44.89 1.77 -28.34
N PHE A 314 -44.49 1.11 -27.25
CA PHE A 314 -43.09 0.80 -26.93
C PHE A 314 -42.75 -0.69 -27.01
N ALA A 315 -43.44 -1.44 -27.86
CA ALA A 315 -43.16 -2.88 -28.11
C ALA A 315 -41.67 -3.07 -28.48
N GLY A 316 -40.97 -4.01 -27.82
CA GLY A 316 -39.54 -4.28 -28.02
C GLY A 316 -38.58 -3.29 -27.33
N GLN A 317 -39.07 -2.35 -26.52
CA GLN A 317 -38.28 -1.37 -25.79
C GLN A 317 -38.24 -1.65 -24.26
N GLU A 318 -38.28 -2.92 -23.84
CA GLU A 318 -38.33 -3.32 -22.44
C GLU A 318 -37.16 -2.77 -21.61
N LYS A 319 -35.98 -2.65 -22.25
CA LYS A 319 -34.79 -2.10 -21.62
C LYS A 319 -34.98 -0.61 -21.32
N ALA A 320 -35.45 0.18 -22.31
CA ALA A 320 -35.70 1.61 -22.14
C ALA A 320 -36.76 1.88 -21.05
N VAL A 321 -37.82 1.07 -21.00
CA VAL A 321 -38.86 1.18 -19.96
C VAL A 321 -38.26 0.89 -18.57
N LYS A 322 -37.41 -0.11 -18.42
CA LYS A 322 -36.74 -0.43 -17.14
C LYS A 322 -35.80 0.69 -16.69
N GLU A 323 -35.01 1.27 -17.59
CA GLU A 323 -34.15 2.41 -17.27
C GLU A 323 -34.94 3.66 -16.93
N ALA A 324 -36.09 3.90 -17.58
CA ALA A 324 -37.00 4.96 -17.21
C ALA A 324 -37.64 4.75 -15.80
N VAL A 325 -38.00 3.50 -15.45
CA VAL A 325 -38.40 3.15 -14.07
C VAL A 325 -37.32 3.45 -13.04
N ARG A 326 -36.07 3.10 -13.34
CA ARG A 326 -34.92 3.38 -12.46
C ARG A 326 -34.74 4.89 -12.28
N SER A 327 -34.83 5.66 -13.35
CA SER A 327 -34.74 7.12 -13.32
C SER A 327 -35.89 7.78 -12.56
N LEU A 328 -37.11 7.26 -12.69
CA LEU A 328 -38.25 7.71 -11.91
C LEU A 328 -38.08 7.36 -10.42
N THR A 329 -37.58 6.18 -10.12
CA THR A 329 -37.23 5.79 -8.74
C THR A 329 -36.21 6.76 -8.12
N LYS A 330 -35.13 7.07 -8.88
CA LYS A 330 -34.14 8.08 -8.48
C LYS A 330 -34.78 9.42 -8.18
N LYS A 331 -35.65 9.92 -9.10
CA LYS A 331 -36.41 11.21 -8.93
C LYS A 331 -37.24 11.22 -7.66
N LEU A 332 -37.96 10.13 -7.37
CA LEU A 332 -38.82 10.02 -6.20
C LEU A 332 -38.01 9.97 -4.89
N VAL A 333 -36.92 9.20 -4.86
CA VAL A 333 -36.02 9.13 -3.69
C VAL A 333 -35.41 10.50 -3.40
N ARG A 334 -34.86 11.17 -4.43
CA ARG A 334 -34.23 12.50 -4.29
C ARG A 334 -35.24 13.53 -3.79
N LYS A 335 -36.46 13.56 -4.38
CA LYS A 335 -37.54 14.43 -3.96
C LYS A 335 -37.88 14.24 -2.49
N ARG A 336 -38.03 12.99 -2.03
CA ARG A 336 -38.33 12.66 -0.64
C ARG A 336 -37.25 13.14 0.32
N ILE A 337 -35.96 12.97 -0.06
CA ILE A 337 -34.83 13.44 0.74
C ILE A 337 -34.87 14.97 0.88
N VAL A 338 -35.11 15.72 -0.21
CA VAL A 338 -35.01 17.17 -0.22
C VAL A 338 -36.23 17.82 0.42
N GLU A 339 -37.43 17.30 0.13
CA GLU A 339 -38.68 17.90 0.60
C GLU A 339 -39.11 17.43 2.01
N GLU A 340 -38.87 16.15 2.32
CA GLU A 340 -39.37 15.54 3.57
C GLU A 340 -38.25 15.33 4.61
N GLY A 341 -36.96 15.38 4.18
CA GLY A 341 -35.83 15.05 5.02
C GLY A 341 -35.73 13.57 5.38
N VAL A 342 -36.46 12.69 4.66
CA VAL A 342 -36.55 11.25 4.92
C VAL A 342 -35.83 10.45 3.84
N ARG A 343 -34.93 9.58 4.25
CA ARG A 343 -34.11 8.76 3.38
C ARG A 343 -34.77 7.45 2.96
N ILE A 344 -34.16 6.75 2.03
CA ILE A 344 -34.72 5.52 1.43
C ILE A 344 -34.99 4.39 2.44
N ASP A 345 -34.26 4.37 3.56
CA ASP A 345 -34.42 3.40 4.66
C ASP A 345 -35.21 3.97 5.87
N GLY A 346 -35.76 5.18 5.72
CA GLY A 346 -36.57 5.84 6.75
C GLY A 346 -35.78 6.67 7.76
N ARG A 347 -34.45 6.70 7.68
CA ARG A 347 -33.63 7.57 8.52
C ARG A 347 -33.75 9.05 8.13
N GLY A 348 -33.41 9.93 9.08
CA GLY A 348 -33.15 11.34 8.81
C GLY A 348 -31.77 11.52 8.13
N VAL A 349 -31.52 12.72 7.61
CA VAL A 349 -30.33 13.04 6.80
C VAL A 349 -29.02 12.98 7.60
N ARG A 350 -29.07 13.08 8.93
CA ARG A 350 -27.93 13.03 9.86
C ARG A 350 -27.79 11.71 10.61
N ASP A 351 -28.72 10.77 10.45
CA ASP A 351 -28.76 9.55 11.25
C ASP A 351 -27.74 8.53 10.77
N LEU A 352 -27.05 7.91 11.74
CA LEU A 352 -26.23 6.72 11.52
C LEU A 352 -27.10 5.45 11.56
N ARG A 353 -26.71 4.44 10.79
CA ARG A 353 -27.20 3.06 11.00
C ARG A 353 -26.71 2.54 12.36
N PRO A 354 -27.33 1.51 12.93
CA PRO A 354 -26.78 0.83 14.11
C PRO A 354 -25.34 0.39 13.88
N VAL A 355 -24.45 0.72 14.82
CA VAL A 355 -23.03 0.41 14.77
C VAL A 355 -22.70 -0.58 15.87
N SER A 356 -21.89 -1.61 15.55
CA SER A 356 -21.29 -2.51 16.53
C SER A 356 -19.84 -2.80 16.18
N ALA A 357 -19.03 -3.10 17.20
CA ALA A 357 -17.61 -3.43 17.08
C ALA A 357 -17.26 -4.57 18.03
N GLU A 358 -16.47 -5.52 17.58
CA GLU A 358 -15.96 -6.64 18.35
C GLU A 358 -14.49 -6.85 18.04
N VAL A 359 -13.72 -7.34 19.02
CA VAL A 359 -12.30 -7.70 18.86
C VAL A 359 -12.06 -9.13 19.32
N GLY A 360 -10.94 -9.74 18.89
CA GLY A 360 -10.61 -11.11 19.30
C GLY A 360 -11.53 -12.17 18.68
N VAL A 361 -12.14 -11.88 17.53
CA VAL A 361 -13.11 -12.78 16.87
C VAL A 361 -12.47 -14.03 16.26
N LEU A 362 -11.16 -14.01 16.02
CA LEU A 362 -10.39 -15.14 15.48
C LEU A 362 -9.29 -15.55 16.49
N PRO A 363 -9.42 -16.70 17.15
CA PRO A 363 -8.55 -17.06 18.27
C PRO A 363 -7.09 -17.36 17.90
N THR A 364 -6.79 -17.64 16.64
CA THR A 364 -5.44 -17.94 16.14
C THR A 364 -4.78 -16.77 15.44
N ALA A 365 -5.52 -15.69 15.17
CA ALA A 365 -4.98 -14.47 14.57
C ALA A 365 -4.18 -13.67 15.62
N HIS A 366 -3.22 -12.85 15.17
CA HIS A 366 -2.49 -11.98 16.10
C HIS A 366 -3.35 -10.81 16.59
N GLY A 367 -4.30 -10.37 15.78
CA GLY A 367 -5.37 -9.46 16.16
C GLY A 367 -6.50 -9.52 15.13
N SER A 368 -7.73 -9.32 15.57
CA SER A 368 -8.90 -9.33 14.70
C SER A 368 -9.98 -8.38 15.21
N GLY A 369 -10.58 -7.64 14.27
CA GLY A 369 -11.65 -6.70 14.53
C GLY A 369 -12.82 -6.91 13.59
N LEU A 370 -14.02 -7.04 14.11
CA LEU A 370 -15.27 -7.06 13.36
C LEU A 370 -16.00 -5.75 13.57
N PHE A 371 -16.23 -5.04 12.48
CA PHE A 371 -17.00 -3.80 12.48
C PHE A 371 -18.26 -3.97 11.63
N GLN A 372 -19.39 -3.58 12.19
CA GLN A 372 -20.67 -3.62 11.49
C GLN A 372 -21.40 -2.28 11.60
N ARG A 373 -21.97 -1.83 10.49
CA ARG A 373 -22.80 -0.64 10.39
C ARG A 373 -24.03 -0.95 9.55
N GLY A 374 -25.15 -1.19 10.20
CA GLY A 374 -26.33 -1.74 9.55
C GLY A 374 -26.04 -3.07 8.86
N GLU A 375 -26.28 -3.12 7.56
CA GLU A 375 -26.01 -4.32 6.72
C GLU A 375 -24.55 -4.39 6.19
N THR A 376 -23.72 -3.39 6.43
CA THR A 376 -22.30 -3.42 6.05
C THR A 376 -21.48 -4.00 7.18
N GLN A 377 -20.76 -5.09 6.90
CA GLN A 377 -19.91 -5.78 7.86
C GLN A 377 -18.53 -6.05 7.27
N VAL A 378 -17.48 -5.72 8.01
CA VAL A 378 -16.09 -5.94 7.62
C VAL A 378 -15.34 -6.55 8.79
N MET A 379 -14.67 -7.66 8.55
CA MET A 379 -13.71 -8.26 9.45
C MET A 379 -12.30 -7.88 8.99
N ASN A 380 -11.48 -7.36 9.89
CA ASN A 380 -10.06 -7.12 9.61
C ASN A 380 -9.20 -8.03 10.48
N VAL A 381 -8.14 -8.56 9.88
CA VAL A 381 -7.19 -9.46 10.54
C VAL A 381 -5.81 -8.85 10.44
N CYS A 382 -5.17 -8.66 11.60
CA CYS A 382 -3.79 -8.18 11.71
C CYS A 382 -2.85 -9.37 11.92
N THR A 383 -1.77 -9.39 11.13
CA THR A 383 -0.66 -10.34 11.27
C THR A 383 0.62 -9.56 11.48
N LEU A 384 1.38 -9.93 12.50
CA LEU A 384 2.68 -9.38 12.86
C LEU A 384 3.77 -10.33 12.40
N ALA A 385 4.83 -9.82 11.81
CA ALA A 385 5.95 -10.63 11.32
C ALA A 385 7.28 -9.90 11.51
N MET A 386 8.39 -10.63 11.30
CA MET A 386 9.75 -10.08 11.30
C MET A 386 9.94 -9.05 10.17
N PRO A 387 10.81 -8.03 10.34
CA PRO A 387 11.07 -6.99 9.32
C PRO A 387 11.48 -7.55 7.96
N ARG A 388 12.14 -8.69 7.90
CA ARG A 388 12.49 -9.36 6.62
C ARG A 388 11.28 -9.74 5.76
N MET A 389 10.06 -9.69 6.32
CA MET A 389 8.80 -9.90 5.61
C MET A 389 8.24 -8.63 5.00
N ASN A 390 8.95 -7.49 5.10
CA ASN A 390 8.61 -6.28 4.38
C ASN A 390 8.51 -6.58 2.89
N GLN A 391 7.51 -5.99 2.25
CA GLN A 391 7.36 -6.13 0.81
C GLN A 391 8.41 -5.30 0.10
N MET A 392 9.31 -5.96 -0.63
CA MET A 392 10.25 -5.28 -1.52
C MET A 392 9.51 -4.72 -2.73
N LEU A 393 9.78 -3.45 -3.04
CA LEU A 393 9.14 -2.72 -4.14
C LEU A 393 10.16 -2.44 -5.25
N ASP A 394 9.76 -2.75 -6.49
CA ASP A 394 10.51 -2.39 -7.71
C ASP A 394 9.61 -1.47 -8.55
N THR A 395 9.45 -0.23 -8.09
CA THR A 395 8.58 0.79 -8.69
C THR A 395 9.40 1.95 -9.28
N LEU A 396 8.70 2.93 -9.83
CA LEU A 396 9.28 4.18 -10.34
C LEU A 396 9.33 5.30 -9.28
N SER A 397 9.16 4.95 -8.00
CA SER A 397 9.32 5.86 -6.86
C SER A 397 10.62 5.55 -6.10
N PRO A 398 11.08 6.47 -5.22
CA PRO A 398 12.24 6.21 -4.36
C PRO A 398 11.97 5.17 -3.27
N VAL A 399 10.72 4.78 -3.02
CA VAL A 399 10.34 3.81 -1.99
C VAL A 399 10.71 2.40 -2.45
N ASN A 400 11.56 1.71 -1.70
CA ASN A 400 12.08 0.39 -2.03
C ASN A 400 11.41 -0.74 -1.25
N GLU A 401 10.72 -0.42 -0.16
CA GLU A 401 10.03 -1.41 0.67
C GLU A 401 8.77 -0.84 1.31
N LYS A 402 7.87 -1.74 1.69
CA LYS A 402 6.62 -1.41 2.36
C LYS A 402 6.47 -2.32 3.57
N ARG A 403 6.49 -1.74 4.77
CA ARG A 403 6.37 -2.42 6.05
C ARG A 403 4.90 -2.64 6.46
N TYR A 404 4.05 -1.65 6.19
CA TYR A 404 2.62 -1.70 6.47
C TYR A 404 1.85 -2.09 5.22
N LEU A 405 1.28 -3.29 5.22
CA LEU A 405 0.55 -3.90 4.11
C LEU A 405 -0.94 -3.96 4.44
N HIS A 406 -1.79 -3.43 3.57
CA HIS A 406 -3.24 -3.50 3.74
C HIS A 406 -3.89 -4.09 2.49
N HIS A 407 -4.47 -5.27 2.62
CA HIS A 407 -5.20 -5.95 1.56
C HIS A 407 -6.71 -5.89 1.83
N TYR A 408 -7.48 -5.83 0.75
CA TYR A 408 -8.93 -5.72 0.82
C TYR A 408 -9.56 -6.73 -0.14
N ASN A 409 -10.47 -7.54 0.36
CA ASN A 409 -11.19 -8.57 -0.38
C ASN A 409 -12.70 -8.31 -0.29
N MET A 410 -13.36 -8.32 -1.47
CA MET A 410 -14.81 -8.16 -1.58
C MET A 410 -15.38 -9.26 -2.48
N PRO A 411 -15.62 -10.45 -1.93
CA PRO A 411 -16.18 -11.57 -2.70
C PRO A 411 -17.64 -11.30 -3.12
N PRO A 412 -18.12 -11.90 -4.21
CA PRO A 412 -19.47 -11.67 -4.72
C PRO A 412 -20.58 -11.92 -3.69
N TRP A 413 -20.42 -12.92 -2.84
CA TRP A 413 -21.38 -13.25 -1.80
C TRP A 413 -21.58 -12.13 -0.77
N ALA A 414 -20.63 -11.22 -0.61
CA ALA A 414 -20.80 -10.04 0.26
C ALA A 414 -21.92 -9.10 -0.20
N ASN A 415 -22.25 -9.11 -1.49
CA ASN A 415 -23.43 -8.42 -2.06
C ASN A 415 -24.67 -9.34 -2.14
N GLY A 416 -24.58 -10.60 -1.77
CA GLY A 416 -25.62 -11.62 -2.03
C GLY A 416 -25.64 -12.12 -3.47
N GLU A 417 -24.54 -11.99 -4.21
CA GLU A 417 -24.43 -12.34 -5.62
C GLU A 417 -23.52 -13.57 -5.83
N THR A 418 -23.66 -14.18 -6.99
CA THR A 418 -22.72 -15.19 -7.50
C THR A 418 -21.75 -14.53 -8.47
N GLY A 419 -20.49 -14.98 -8.50
CA GLY A 419 -19.49 -14.42 -9.41
C GLY A 419 -18.15 -15.14 -9.32
N ARG A 420 -17.23 -14.75 -10.21
CA ARG A 420 -15.88 -15.31 -10.22
C ARG A 420 -15.10 -14.76 -9.02
N VAL A 421 -14.54 -15.66 -8.24
CA VAL A 421 -13.53 -15.36 -7.21
C VAL A 421 -12.14 -15.49 -7.84
N GLY A 422 -11.24 -14.57 -7.57
CA GLY A 422 -9.89 -14.57 -8.16
C GLY A 422 -9.06 -13.38 -7.69
N SER A 423 -8.14 -12.93 -8.52
CA SER A 423 -7.28 -11.78 -8.20
C SER A 423 -8.08 -10.50 -7.94
N PRO A 424 -7.61 -9.62 -7.04
CA PRO A 424 -8.26 -8.34 -6.73
C PRO A 424 -8.44 -7.49 -8.01
N LYS A 425 -9.60 -6.85 -8.13
CA LYS A 425 -9.89 -5.90 -9.20
C LYS A 425 -9.39 -4.51 -8.80
N ARG A 426 -9.29 -3.59 -9.78
CA ARG A 426 -8.87 -2.18 -9.55
C ARG A 426 -9.67 -1.49 -8.43
N ARG A 427 -10.96 -1.83 -8.26
CA ARG A 427 -11.81 -1.28 -7.19
C ARG A 427 -11.35 -1.75 -5.81
N GLU A 428 -11.03 -3.03 -5.67
CA GLU A 428 -10.57 -3.62 -4.41
C GLU A 428 -9.21 -3.04 -4.01
N ILE A 429 -8.29 -2.88 -4.96
CA ILE A 429 -7.00 -2.21 -4.75
C ILE A 429 -7.21 -0.77 -4.27
N GLY A 430 -8.09 0.01 -4.92
CA GLY A 430 -8.39 1.38 -4.52
C GLY A 430 -9.03 1.49 -3.13
N HIS A 431 -9.92 0.56 -2.76
CA HIS A 431 -10.52 0.53 -1.42
C HIS A 431 -9.50 0.16 -0.34
N GLY A 432 -8.61 -0.81 -0.63
CA GLY A 432 -7.50 -1.17 0.25
C GLY A 432 -6.52 -0.02 0.46
N ALA A 433 -6.16 0.67 -0.62
CA ALA A 433 -5.25 1.83 -0.57
C ALA A 433 -5.84 3.00 0.24
N LEU A 434 -7.15 3.29 0.11
CA LEU A 434 -7.81 4.31 0.94
C LEU A 434 -7.79 3.93 2.42
N ALA A 435 -8.09 2.67 2.74
CA ALA A 435 -8.06 2.20 4.13
C ALA A 435 -6.62 2.18 4.69
N ALA A 436 -5.64 1.80 3.87
CA ALA A 436 -4.22 1.87 4.23
C ALA A 436 -3.79 3.30 4.55
N ARG A 437 -4.08 4.24 3.65
CA ARG A 437 -3.76 5.67 3.82
C ARG A 437 -4.41 6.27 5.06
N ALA A 438 -5.66 5.86 5.36
CA ALA A 438 -6.38 6.36 6.53
C ALA A 438 -5.73 5.94 7.86
N VAL A 439 -5.12 4.77 7.92
CA VAL A 439 -4.57 4.21 9.16
C VAL A 439 -3.06 4.42 9.28
N LEU A 440 -2.33 4.51 8.16
CA LEU A 440 -0.87 4.68 8.12
C LEU A 440 -0.34 5.78 9.08
N PRO A 441 -0.95 6.97 9.17
CA PRO A 441 -0.44 8.04 10.03
C PRO A 441 -0.37 7.71 11.52
N VAL A 442 -1.20 6.79 11.99
CA VAL A 442 -1.24 6.40 13.42
C VAL A 442 -0.43 5.12 13.71
N VAL A 443 0.10 4.47 12.70
CA VAL A 443 0.95 3.29 12.86
C VAL A 443 2.31 3.73 13.44
N PRO A 444 2.84 3.06 14.47
CA PRO A 444 4.14 3.40 15.05
C PRO A 444 5.26 3.17 14.03
N SER A 445 6.39 3.89 14.16
CA SER A 445 7.57 3.70 13.33
C SER A 445 8.20 2.31 13.54
N GLN A 446 9.14 1.95 12.69
CA GLN A 446 9.85 0.67 12.84
C GLN A 446 10.76 0.67 14.08
N GLU A 447 11.25 1.83 14.48
CA GLU A 447 12.05 2.00 15.70
C GLU A 447 11.22 1.79 16.95
N ASP A 448 9.97 2.28 16.95
CA ASP A 448 9.05 2.14 18.09
C ASP A 448 8.42 0.74 18.15
N PHE A 449 8.20 0.10 17.01
CA PHE A 449 7.54 -1.19 16.90
C PHE A 449 8.08 -2.02 15.72
N ALA A 450 9.09 -2.82 15.96
CA ALA A 450 9.91 -3.50 14.94
C ALA A 450 9.23 -4.69 14.24
N TYR A 451 7.96 -4.54 13.81
CA TYR A 451 7.23 -5.58 13.09
C TYR A 451 6.85 -5.14 11.68
N THR A 452 6.86 -6.07 10.73
CA THR A 452 6.06 -5.98 9.51
C THR A 452 4.60 -6.18 9.89
N LEU A 453 3.72 -5.30 9.41
CA LEU A 453 2.29 -5.29 9.69
C LEU A 453 1.51 -5.66 8.43
N ARG A 454 0.77 -6.76 8.46
CA ARG A 454 -0.14 -7.12 7.37
C ARG A 454 -1.58 -7.15 7.86
N LEU A 455 -2.40 -6.25 7.30
CA LEU A 455 -3.83 -6.20 7.52
C LEU A 455 -4.57 -6.76 6.32
N VAL A 456 -5.61 -7.54 6.59
CA VAL A 456 -6.51 -8.04 5.56
C VAL A 456 -7.94 -7.69 5.96
N SER A 457 -8.59 -6.83 5.16
CA SER A 457 -10.01 -6.52 5.30
C SER A 457 -10.84 -7.49 4.47
N GLU A 458 -11.62 -8.33 5.12
CA GLU A 458 -12.58 -9.23 4.51
C GLU A 458 -13.98 -8.62 4.61
N VAL A 459 -14.56 -8.27 3.47
CA VAL A 459 -15.93 -7.76 3.44
C VAL A 459 -16.91 -8.92 3.58
N MET A 460 -17.59 -8.98 4.72
CA MET A 460 -18.57 -10.02 5.02
C MET A 460 -19.97 -9.69 4.48
N SER A 461 -20.32 -8.41 4.44
CA SER A 461 -21.58 -7.93 3.86
C SER A 461 -21.43 -6.48 3.41
N SER A 462 -22.11 -6.10 2.33
CA SER A 462 -21.97 -4.79 1.71
C SER A 462 -23.32 -4.11 1.41
N ASN A 463 -23.55 -2.96 2.03
CA ASN A 463 -24.59 -2.02 1.65
C ASN A 463 -24.15 -0.57 1.95
N GLY A 464 -23.19 -0.09 1.16
CA GLY A 464 -22.57 1.24 1.25
C GLY A 464 -21.32 1.29 2.12
N SER A 465 -20.29 1.94 1.59
CA SER A 465 -18.98 2.27 2.20
C SER A 465 -18.30 1.18 3.02
N THR A 466 -17.97 0.09 2.35
CA THR A 466 -17.13 -0.97 2.93
C THR A 466 -15.69 -0.51 3.21
N SER A 467 -15.16 0.45 2.43
CA SER A 467 -13.82 1.02 2.67
C SER A 467 -13.73 1.70 4.04
N MET A 468 -14.76 2.44 4.44
CA MET A 468 -14.79 3.08 5.76
C MET A 468 -15.05 2.06 6.87
N GLY A 469 -15.79 0.99 6.60
CA GLY A 469 -15.86 -0.17 7.49
C GLY A 469 -14.50 -0.84 7.68
N SER A 470 -13.68 -0.90 6.62
CA SER A 470 -12.30 -1.42 6.68
C SER A 470 -11.40 -0.53 7.54
N VAL A 471 -11.52 0.79 7.46
CA VAL A 471 -10.79 1.72 8.34
C VAL A 471 -11.08 1.44 9.81
N CYS A 472 -12.38 1.34 10.17
CA CYS A 472 -12.80 1.08 11.55
C CYS A 472 -12.31 -0.29 12.05
N SER A 473 -12.51 -1.35 11.26
CA SER A 473 -12.08 -2.70 11.65
C SER A 473 -10.56 -2.84 11.71
N SER A 474 -9.80 -2.06 10.91
CA SER A 474 -8.33 -2.02 10.96
C SER A 474 -7.82 -1.44 12.28
N SER A 475 -8.39 -0.34 12.75
CA SER A 475 -8.05 0.21 14.07
C SER A 475 -8.31 -0.81 15.18
N LEU A 476 -9.45 -1.50 15.12
CA LEU A 476 -9.81 -2.54 16.09
C LEU A 476 -8.80 -3.70 16.08
N SER A 477 -8.44 -4.21 14.89
CA SER A 477 -7.52 -5.35 14.77
C SER A 477 -6.08 -5.01 15.16
N LEU A 478 -5.62 -3.77 14.90
CA LEU A 478 -4.31 -3.28 15.34
C LEU A 478 -4.24 -3.18 16.86
N MET A 479 -5.25 -2.59 17.50
CA MET A 479 -5.32 -2.49 18.95
C MET A 479 -5.41 -3.87 19.61
N ASP A 480 -6.20 -4.79 19.01
CA ASP A 480 -6.30 -6.18 19.48
C ASP A 480 -4.99 -6.95 19.33
N ALA A 481 -4.18 -6.64 18.32
CA ALA A 481 -2.86 -7.23 18.13
C ALA A 481 -1.77 -6.67 19.06
N GLY A 482 -2.08 -5.64 19.87
CA GLY A 482 -1.09 -4.98 20.72
C GLY A 482 -0.19 -4.01 19.97
N VAL A 483 -0.60 -3.53 18.79
CA VAL A 483 0.14 -2.48 18.06
C VAL A 483 -0.15 -1.14 18.72
N PRO A 484 0.87 -0.39 19.22
CA PRO A 484 0.67 0.86 19.93
C PRO A 484 0.37 2.01 18.96
N ILE A 485 -0.79 1.93 18.27
CA ILE A 485 -1.23 3.02 17.39
C ILE A 485 -1.44 4.31 18.18
N ARG A 486 -1.15 5.46 17.55
CA ARG A 486 -1.21 6.79 18.19
C ARG A 486 -2.64 7.31 18.40
N GLY A 487 -3.63 6.62 17.85
CA GLY A 487 -5.06 6.91 18.03
C GLY A 487 -5.92 5.99 17.18
N ALA A 488 -7.11 5.68 17.66
CA ALA A 488 -8.08 4.94 16.87
C ALA A 488 -8.61 5.82 15.73
N VAL A 489 -8.70 5.24 14.53
CA VAL A 489 -9.21 5.92 13.34
C VAL A 489 -10.59 5.37 13.00
N SER A 490 -11.58 6.24 12.87
CA SER A 490 -12.90 5.91 12.33
C SER A 490 -13.09 6.52 10.95
N GLY A 491 -14.03 5.96 10.18
CA GLY A 491 -14.36 6.45 8.84
C GLY A 491 -15.85 6.46 8.59
N ILE A 492 -16.29 7.45 7.82
CA ILE A 492 -17.68 7.65 7.41
C ILE A 492 -17.76 7.98 5.92
N ALA A 493 -18.85 7.57 5.26
CA ALA A 493 -19.21 8.03 3.93
C ALA A 493 -20.43 8.94 4.00
N MET A 494 -20.26 10.10 3.41
CA MET A 494 -21.25 11.14 3.25
C MET A 494 -21.73 11.16 1.80
N GLY A 495 -22.96 11.60 1.59
CA GLY A 495 -23.52 11.86 0.27
C GLY A 495 -24.06 13.26 0.15
N LEU A 496 -24.48 13.62 -1.06
CA LEU A 496 -25.11 14.88 -1.37
C LEU A 496 -26.26 14.64 -2.36
N VAL A 497 -27.36 15.31 -2.14
CA VAL A 497 -28.46 15.43 -3.10
C VAL A 497 -28.70 16.91 -3.39
N LYS A 498 -28.59 17.30 -4.66
CA LYS A 498 -28.83 18.65 -5.15
C LYS A 498 -30.13 18.68 -5.99
N GLU A 499 -31.08 19.45 -5.58
CA GLU A 499 -32.29 19.72 -6.39
C GLU A 499 -32.51 21.25 -6.50
N GLY A 500 -32.33 21.77 -7.71
CA GLY A 500 -32.27 23.23 -7.93
C GLY A 500 -31.08 23.83 -7.17
N ASP A 501 -31.36 24.81 -6.32
CA ASP A 501 -30.36 25.47 -5.44
C ASP A 501 -30.24 24.84 -4.06
N ASN A 502 -31.03 23.78 -3.79
CA ASN A 502 -31.01 23.11 -2.48
C ASN A 502 -29.96 21.99 -2.47
N TYR A 503 -29.12 22.01 -1.47
CA TYR A 503 -28.10 20.98 -1.19
C TYR A 503 -28.42 20.29 0.14
N VAL A 504 -28.58 18.97 0.12
CA VAL A 504 -28.81 18.15 1.31
C VAL A 504 -27.69 17.14 1.47
N THR A 505 -26.91 17.28 2.53
CA THR A 505 -25.84 16.34 2.89
C THR A 505 -26.41 15.16 3.68
N LEU A 506 -25.96 13.95 3.35
CA LEU A 506 -26.41 12.70 3.95
C LEU A 506 -25.26 12.03 4.71
N THR A 507 -25.50 11.69 5.97
CA THR A 507 -24.57 10.91 6.79
C THR A 507 -24.77 9.43 6.56
N ASP A 508 -23.70 8.64 6.44
CA ASP A 508 -23.74 7.18 6.35
C ASP A 508 -24.61 6.68 5.19
N ILE A 509 -24.17 6.95 3.96
CA ILE A 509 -24.93 6.60 2.76
C ILE A 509 -25.00 5.10 2.50
N LEU A 510 -26.14 4.67 1.99
CA LEU A 510 -26.35 3.34 1.42
C LEU A 510 -25.84 3.26 -0.02
N GLY A 511 -25.63 2.04 -0.54
CA GLY A 511 -25.25 1.86 -1.93
C GLY A 511 -26.24 2.44 -2.94
N ALA A 512 -27.54 2.43 -2.65
CA ALA A 512 -28.55 3.09 -3.49
C ALA A 512 -28.44 4.62 -3.45
N GLU A 513 -28.11 5.20 -2.30
CA GLU A 513 -27.91 6.64 -2.13
C GLU A 513 -26.61 7.13 -2.77
N ASP A 514 -25.54 6.32 -2.78
CA ASP A 514 -24.36 6.58 -3.61
C ASP A 514 -24.73 6.61 -5.10
N ALA A 515 -25.49 5.62 -5.59
CA ALA A 515 -25.90 5.57 -6.99
C ALA A 515 -26.81 6.73 -7.41
N PHE A 516 -27.70 7.18 -6.53
CA PHE A 516 -28.71 8.22 -6.79
C PHE A 516 -28.25 9.63 -6.42
N GLY A 517 -27.23 9.75 -5.57
CA GLY A 517 -26.67 11.03 -5.12
C GLY A 517 -25.70 11.66 -6.11
N ASP A 518 -25.26 12.87 -5.78
CA ASP A 518 -24.41 13.73 -6.58
C ASP A 518 -22.96 13.79 -6.08
N MET A 519 -22.70 13.21 -4.91
CA MET A 519 -21.37 13.16 -4.28
C MET A 519 -21.20 11.85 -3.51
N ASP A 520 -20.03 11.25 -3.61
CA ASP A 520 -19.48 10.23 -2.70
C ASP A 520 -18.29 10.85 -1.96
N PHE A 521 -18.44 11.04 -0.65
CA PHE A 521 -17.49 11.75 0.18
C PHE A 521 -17.12 10.92 1.40
N LYS A 522 -15.88 10.44 1.43
CA LYS A 522 -15.39 9.59 2.51
C LYS A 522 -14.37 10.37 3.34
N VAL A 523 -14.56 10.36 4.65
CA VAL A 523 -13.68 11.04 5.61
C VAL A 523 -13.29 10.04 6.70
N ALA A 524 -11.98 9.93 6.93
CA ALA A 524 -11.41 9.14 8.01
C ALA A 524 -10.51 10.00 8.90
N GLY A 525 -10.45 9.67 10.19
CA GLY A 525 -9.57 10.39 11.12
C GLY A 525 -9.72 9.90 12.55
N THR A 526 -8.82 10.39 13.38
CA THR A 526 -8.89 10.27 14.83
C THR A 526 -9.88 11.27 15.41
N ALA A 527 -9.96 11.39 16.72
CA ALA A 527 -10.75 12.42 17.36
C ALA A 527 -10.29 13.85 17.00
N ASP A 528 -8.99 14.02 16.76
CA ASP A 528 -8.32 15.34 16.70
C ASP A 528 -7.86 15.74 15.30
N ALA A 529 -7.66 14.77 14.40
CA ALA A 529 -7.08 15.02 13.07
C ALA A 529 -7.73 14.14 12.00
N ILE A 530 -7.87 14.68 10.79
CA ILE A 530 -8.24 13.93 9.58
C ILE A 530 -6.99 13.16 9.12
N THR A 531 -7.17 11.87 8.79
CA THR A 531 -6.09 11.01 8.30
C THR A 531 -6.26 10.63 6.84
N ALA A 532 -7.48 10.63 6.30
CA ALA A 532 -7.73 10.47 4.87
C ALA A 532 -9.07 11.08 4.45
N LEU A 533 -9.13 11.48 3.18
CA LEU A 533 -10.33 11.97 2.54
C LEU A 533 -10.37 11.53 1.08
N GLN A 534 -11.55 11.14 0.60
CA GLN A 534 -11.81 10.89 -0.82
C GLN A 534 -13.14 11.53 -1.20
N LEU A 535 -13.13 12.35 -2.25
CA LEU A 535 -14.31 13.02 -2.79
C LEU A 535 -14.45 12.71 -4.28
N ASP A 536 -15.64 12.32 -4.69
CA ASP A 536 -16.07 12.22 -6.08
C ASP A 536 -17.38 12.98 -6.27
N THR A 537 -17.44 13.90 -7.22
CA THR A 537 -18.66 14.61 -7.55
C THR A 537 -19.19 14.21 -8.93
N LYS A 538 -20.52 14.22 -9.06
CA LYS A 538 -21.21 13.98 -10.34
C LYS A 538 -21.85 15.26 -10.88
N ILE A 539 -21.59 16.39 -10.23
CA ILE A 539 -22.11 17.73 -10.56
C ILE A 539 -20.94 18.71 -10.72
N ASP A 540 -21.23 19.85 -11.31
CA ASP A 540 -20.27 20.91 -11.59
C ASP A 540 -19.85 21.71 -10.35
N GLY A 541 -19.15 21.03 -9.45
CA GLY A 541 -18.65 21.61 -8.21
C GLY A 541 -19.66 21.62 -7.06
N ILE A 542 -19.09 21.75 -5.89
CA ILE A 542 -19.82 21.90 -4.63
C ILE A 542 -19.41 23.25 -4.04
N PRO A 543 -20.36 24.09 -3.63
CA PRO A 543 -20.06 25.34 -2.92
C PRO A 543 -19.23 25.07 -1.66
N ALA A 544 -18.27 25.96 -1.37
CA ALA A 544 -17.33 25.79 -0.26
C ALA A 544 -18.01 25.68 1.12
N ASP A 545 -19.11 26.40 1.33
CA ASP A 545 -19.92 26.35 2.54
C ASP A 545 -20.62 24.99 2.69
N VAL A 546 -21.14 24.41 1.60
CA VAL A 546 -21.76 23.08 1.59
C VAL A 546 -20.72 22.02 1.91
N LEU A 547 -19.51 22.11 1.33
CA LEU A 547 -18.42 21.19 1.60
C LEU A 547 -17.94 21.29 3.05
N THR A 548 -17.77 22.51 3.58
CA THR A 548 -17.42 22.74 4.98
C THR A 548 -18.49 22.16 5.94
N ALA A 549 -19.77 22.36 5.62
CA ALA A 549 -20.85 21.77 6.41
C ALA A 549 -20.84 20.23 6.36
N ALA A 550 -20.55 19.64 5.19
CA ALA A 550 -20.40 18.19 5.03
C ALA A 550 -19.22 17.63 5.84
N LEU A 551 -18.08 18.32 5.87
CA LEU A 551 -16.92 17.96 6.68
C LEU A 551 -17.26 17.97 8.18
N GLN A 552 -17.93 19.02 8.65
CA GLN A 552 -18.36 19.11 10.05
C GLN A 552 -19.36 18.01 10.43
N GLN A 553 -20.33 17.71 9.55
CA GLN A 553 -21.26 16.61 9.74
C GLN A 553 -20.56 15.24 9.74
N ALA A 554 -19.54 15.06 8.91
CA ALA A 554 -18.71 13.86 8.91
C ALA A 554 -17.94 13.69 10.21
N ARG A 555 -17.43 14.79 10.80
CA ARG A 555 -16.77 14.76 12.11
C ARG A 555 -17.70 14.27 13.21
N GLU A 556 -18.90 14.82 13.30
CA GLU A 556 -19.92 14.40 14.27
C GLU A 556 -20.17 12.88 14.20
N ALA A 557 -20.34 12.36 12.98
CA ALA A 557 -20.56 10.93 12.75
C ALA A 557 -19.33 10.07 13.12
N ARG A 558 -18.11 10.52 12.76
CA ARG A 558 -16.87 9.81 13.10
C ARG A 558 -16.67 9.69 14.61
N LEU A 559 -16.95 10.75 15.36
CA LEU A 559 -16.85 10.74 16.82
C LEU A 559 -17.83 9.76 17.44
N GLN A 560 -19.09 9.70 16.97
CA GLN A 560 -20.05 8.69 17.43
C GLN A 560 -19.60 7.25 17.14
N ILE A 561 -19.00 7.01 15.97
CA ILE A 561 -18.43 5.69 15.64
C ILE A 561 -17.24 5.36 16.55
N LEU A 562 -16.36 6.33 16.83
CA LEU A 562 -15.24 6.15 17.77
C LEU A 562 -15.71 5.79 19.17
N GLU A 563 -16.80 6.35 19.66
CA GLU A 563 -17.38 5.96 20.97
C GLU A 563 -17.72 4.46 21.02
N VAL A 564 -18.34 3.92 19.96
CA VAL A 564 -18.68 2.48 19.88
C VAL A 564 -17.42 1.64 19.75
N MET A 565 -16.43 2.06 18.96
CA MET A 565 -15.16 1.36 18.82
C MET A 565 -14.38 1.34 20.13
N ASN A 566 -14.30 2.46 20.83
CA ASN A 566 -13.63 2.59 22.14
C ASN A 566 -14.35 1.80 23.25
N ALA A 567 -15.64 1.56 23.15
CA ALA A 567 -16.36 0.67 24.07
C ALA A 567 -15.98 -0.81 23.86
N ALA A 568 -15.59 -1.20 22.64
CA ALA A 568 -15.09 -2.56 22.37
C ALA A 568 -13.62 -2.72 22.77
N ILE A 569 -12.78 -1.74 22.44
CA ILE A 569 -11.38 -1.67 22.84
C ILE A 569 -10.94 -0.20 22.91
N GLY A 570 -10.64 0.29 24.12
CA GLY A 570 -10.33 1.70 24.37
C GLY A 570 -8.85 2.09 24.21
N ALA A 571 -7.97 1.09 24.20
CA ALA A 571 -6.53 1.27 24.00
C ALA A 571 -5.93 -0.03 23.41
N PRO A 572 -4.78 0.05 22.75
CA PRO A 572 -4.04 -1.16 22.34
C PRO A 572 -3.78 -2.06 23.54
N ARG A 573 -3.76 -3.39 23.32
CA ARG A 573 -3.33 -4.34 24.37
C ARG A 573 -1.88 -4.06 24.74
N ASP A 574 -1.54 -4.30 26.00
CA ASP A 574 -0.19 -4.04 26.54
C ASP A 574 0.88 -4.93 25.92
N GLU A 575 0.51 -6.13 25.46
CA GLU A 575 1.40 -7.09 24.84
C GLU A 575 0.80 -7.58 23.51
N VAL A 576 1.69 -7.97 22.60
CA VAL A 576 1.29 -8.68 21.37
C VAL A 576 0.70 -10.04 21.71
N ALA A 577 -0.18 -10.56 20.85
CA ALA A 577 -0.81 -11.87 21.03
C ALA A 577 0.22 -12.97 21.30
N GLU A 578 -0.16 -14.00 22.09
CA GLU A 578 0.71 -15.15 22.37
C GLU A 578 1.13 -15.91 21.12
N THR A 579 0.30 -15.89 20.09
CA THR A 579 0.55 -16.49 18.77
C THR A 579 1.50 -15.67 17.89
N ALA A 580 1.72 -14.38 18.20
CA ALA A 580 2.61 -13.52 17.46
C ALA A 580 4.08 -13.76 17.87
N PRO A 581 5.04 -13.62 16.92
CA PRO A 581 6.45 -13.67 17.28
C PRO A 581 6.79 -12.51 18.22
N LYS A 582 7.47 -12.81 19.32
CA LYS A 582 8.07 -11.78 20.18
C LYS A 582 9.40 -11.35 19.57
N ILE A 583 9.65 -10.05 19.51
CA ILE A 583 10.85 -9.48 18.87
C ILE A 583 11.66 -8.70 19.91
N VAL A 584 12.98 -8.89 19.87
CA VAL A 584 13.97 -8.06 20.56
C VAL A 584 14.99 -7.55 19.56
N THR A 585 15.33 -6.27 19.67
CA THR A 585 16.39 -5.66 18.86
C THR A 585 17.61 -5.41 19.74
N LEU A 586 18.79 -5.79 19.22
CA LEU A 586 20.09 -5.57 19.85
C LEU A 586 20.91 -4.66 18.96
N THR A 587 21.47 -3.61 19.56
CA THR A 587 22.50 -2.78 18.88
C THR A 587 23.87 -3.35 19.18
N ILE A 588 24.65 -3.62 18.13
CA ILE A 588 26.01 -4.17 18.24
C ILE A 588 27.01 -3.24 17.54
N PRO A 589 28.29 -3.27 17.91
CA PRO A 589 29.34 -2.59 17.17
C PRO A 589 29.39 -3.04 15.71
N ILE A 590 29.60 -2.11 14.78
CA ILE A 590 29.60 -2.37 13.33
C ILE A 590 30.66 -3.41 12.93
N ASP A 591 31.81 -3.43 13.58
CA ASP A 591 32.88 -4.39 13.37
C ASP A 591 32.49 -5.83 13.78
N LYS A 592 31.47 -6.00 14.62
CA LYS A 592 30.96 -7.30 15.07
C LYS A 592 29.88 -7.89 14.15
N VAL A 593 29.30 -7.12 13.26
CA VAL A 593 28.31 -7.59 12.30
C VAL A 593 28.81 -8.80 11.50
N GLY A 594 30.04 -8.70 10.96
CA GLY A 594 30.68 -9.80 10.22
C GLY A 594 30.92 -11.06 11.05
N GLU A 595 31.22 -10.92 12.36
CA GLU A 595 31.42 -12.05 13.26
C GLU A 595 30.08 -12.75 13.58
N VAL A 596 29.00 -12.01 13.77
CA VAL A 596 27.65 -12.55 14.03
C VAL A 596 27.10 -13.29 12.80
N ILE A 597 27.25 -12.71 11.61
CA ILE A 597 26.83 -13.36 10.36
C ILE A 597 27.68 -14.59 10.07
N GLY A 598 29.01 -14.45 10.19
CA GLY A 598 29.99 -15.49 9.89
C GLY A 598 30.19 -15.72 8.38
N PRO A 599 31.18 -16.55 7.97
CA PRO A 599 31.46 -16.85 6.57
C PRO A 599 30.22 -17.46 5.87
N LYS A 600 29.70 -16.77 4.83
CA LYS A 600 28.48 -17.18 4.08
C LYS A 600 27.27 -17.39 4.97
N GLY A 601 27.11 -16.61 6.04
CA GLY A 601 25.98 -16.72 6.97
C GLY A 601 26.01 -17.94 7.90
N LYS A 602 27.13 -18.68 7.98
CA LYS A 602 27.17 -19.96 8.70
C LYS A 602 26.86 -19.83 10.19
N ILE A 603 27.33 -18.76 10.85
CA ILE A 603 27.15 -18.60 12.31
C ILE A 603 25.70 -18.27 12.60
N ILE A 604 25.14 -17.27 11.94
CA ILE A 604 23.74 -16.89 12.13
C ILE A 604 22.77 -18.05 11.82
N ASN A 605 23.00 -18.78 10.72
CA ASN A 605 22.18 -19.94 10.35
C ASN A 605 22.30 -21.08 11.39
N THR A 606 23.48 -21.28 12.00
CA THR A 606 23.65 -22.26 13.08
C THR A 606 22.85 -21.85 14.31
N ILE A 607 22.91 -20.57 14.72
CA ILE A 607 22.16 -20.08 15.88
C ILE A 607 20.66 -20.23 15.62
N GLN A 608 20.18 -19.87 14.42
CA GLN A 608 18.77 -20.04 14.06
C GLN A 608 18.33 -21.52 14.09
N ALA A 609 19.18 -22.42 13.58
CA ALA A 609 18.86 -23.85 13.56
C ALA A 609 18.83 -24.47 14.97
N GLU A 610 19.73 -24.06 15.87
CA GLU A 610 19.85 -24.57 17.24
C GLU A 610 18.76 -24.03 18.15
N THR A 611 18.44 -22.74 18.07
CA THR A 611 17.46 -22.07 18.94
C THR A 611 16.04 -22.11 18.37
N GLY A 612 15.90 -22.22 17.05
CA GLY A 612 14.61 -22.09 16.37
C GLY A 612 14.08 -20.65 16.35
N ALA A 613 14.92 -19.67 16.71
CA ALA A 613 14.61 -18.25 16.57
C ALA A 613 14.93 -17.76 15.14
N ASP A 614 14.20 -16.76 14.70
CA ASP A 614 14.45 -16.04 13.45
C ASP A 614 15.34 -14.82 13.73
N ILE A 615 16.42 -14.64 12.97
CA ILE A 615 17.40 -13.59 13.23
C ILE A 615 17.68 -12.84 11.92
N SER A 616 17.52 -11.52 11.94
CA SER A 616 18.01 -10.64 10.88
C SER A 616 19.12 -9.74 11.43
N VAL A 617 20.07 -9.39 10.57
CA VAL A 617 21.18 -8.48 10.90
C VAL A 617 21.28 -7.44 9.80
N ASP A 618 21.08 -6.20 10.18
CA ASP A 618 21.16 -5.02 9.34
C ASP A 618 22.20 -4.04 9.93
N ASP A 619 22.54 -2.97 9.25
CA ASP A 619 23.36 -1.88 9.77
C ASP A 619 22.89 -0.52 9.22
N ASP A 620 23.12 0.54 10.01
CA ASP A 620 22.86 1.93 9.62
C ASP A 620 24.15 2.68 9.20
N GLY A 621 25.25 1.95 9.04
CA GLY A 621 26.57 2.49 8.73
C GLY A 621 27.36 2.95 9.97
N ALA A 622 26.75 3.06 11.14
CA ALA A 622 27.38 3.40 12.41
C ALA A 622 27.38 2.22 13.40
N VAL A 623 26.26 1.52 13.49
CA VAL A 623 26.06 0.35 14.35
C VAL A 623 25.38 -0.78 13.58
N GLY A 624 25.56 -2.02 14.06
CA GLY A 624 24.79 -3.16 13.59
C GLY A 624 23.50 -3.30 14.40
N ILE A 625 22.41 -3.64 13.71
CA ILE A 625 21.08 -3.85 14.29
C ILE A 625 20.73 -5.33 14.13
N VAL A 626 20.66 -6.07 15.23
CA VAL A 626 20.28 -7.49 15.24
C VAL A 626 18.87 -7.62 15.77
N THR A 627 17.95 -8.07 14.92
CA THR A 627 16.57 -8.34 15.29
C THR A 627 16.37 -9.83 15.45
N ILE A 628 15.90 -10.25 16.64
CA ILE A 628 15.67 -11.64 17.00
C ILE A 628 14.18 -11.82 17.28
N GLY A 629 13.53 -12.76 16.63
CA GLY A 629 12.12 -13.06 16.80
C GLY A 629 11.86 -14.55 17.04
N ALA A 630 10.94 -14.84 17.93
CA ALA A 630 10.43 -16.20 18.15
C ALA A 630 9.05 -16.15 18.82
N VAL A 631 8.21 -17.15 18.56
CA VAL A 631 6.92 -17.29 19.26
C VAL A 631 7.14 -17.60 20.72
N GLU A 632 8.05 -18.55 21.04
CA GLU A 632 8.42 -18.88 22.42
C GLU A 632 9.55 -17.98 22.93
N ALA A 633 9.29 -17.22 23.99
CA ALA A 633 10.24 -16.23 24.55
C ALA A 633 11.61 -16.86 24.93
N TRP A 634 11.64 -18.12 25.39
CA TRP A 634 12.89 -18.79 25.76
C TRP A 634 13.84 -18.97 24.56
N ARG A 635 13.32 -19.22 23.35
CA ARG A 635 14.11 -19.34 22.13
C ARG A 635 14.79 -18.02 21.76
N MET A 636 14.04 -16.93 21.91
CA MET A 636 14.55 -15.57 21.68
C MET A 636 15.69 -15.24 22.67
N GLU A 637 15.52 -15.57 23.97
CA GLU A 637 16.55 -15.32 24.97
C GLU A 637 17.79 -16.21 24.77
N GLU A 638 17.63 -17.45 24.30
CA GLU A 638 18.73 -18.33 23.95
C GLU A 638 19.52 -17.80 22.74
N ALA A 639 18.85 -17.36 21.69
CA ALA A 639 19.48 -16.74 20.53
C ALA A 639 20.19 -15.44 20.91
N LYS A 640 19.55 -14.59 21.72
CA LYS A 640 20.15 -13.36 22.27
C LYS A 640 21.44 -13.65 23.06
N ALA A 641 21.40 -14.66 23.92
CA ALA A 641 22.59 -15.08 24.71
C ALA A 641 23.70 -15.56 23.79
N ALA A 642 23.40 -16.34 22.75
CA ALA A 642 24.38 -16.80 21.76
C ALA A 642 25.05 -15.64 21.00
N ILE A 643 24.25 -14.64 20.58
CA ILE A 643 24.76 -13.45 19.91
C ILE A 643 25.61 -12.58 20.84
N LEU A 644 25.17 -12.35 22.07
CA LEU A 644 25.92 -11.60 23.07
C LEU A 644 27.25 -12.27 23.41
N ALA A 645 27.31 -13.61 23.43
CA ALA A 645 28.57 -14.36 23.62
C ALA A 645 29.60 -14.12 22.48
N ILE A 646 29.12 -13.75 21.28
CA ILE A 646 30.00 -13.40 20.15
C ILE A 646 30.43 -11.92 20.25
N VAL A 647 29.48 -11.02 20.58
CA VAL A 647 29.70 -9.56 20.60
C VAL A 647 30.57 -9.14 21.80
N ASP A 648 30.26 -9.65 22.97
CA ASP A 648 31.01 -9.42 24.22
C ASP A 648 31.29 -10.74 24.93
N PRO A 649 32.26 -11.52 24.42
CA PRO A 649 32.61 -12.80 24.99
C PRO A 649 33.07 -12.65 26.43
N PRO A 650 32.64 -13.55 27.34
CA PRO A 650 32.99 -13.49 28.74
C PRO A 650 34.51 -13.46 28.89
N LYS A 651 35.00 -12.50 29.67
CA LYS A 651 36.46 -12.33 29.94
C LYS A 651 36.87 -13.27 31.02
N ALA A 652 38.02 -13.94 30.82
CA ALA A 652 38.64 -14.70 31.86
C ALA A 652 39.12 -13.77 32.99
N GLU A 653 38.87 -14.16 34.25
CA GLU A 653 39.24 -13.37 35.41
C GLU A 653 40.45 -14.04 36.11
N ILE A 654 41.47 -13.25 36.41
CA ILE A 654 42.69 -13.76 37.13
C ILE A 654 42.27 -14.26 38.53
N GLY A 655 42.72 -15.46 38.88
CA GLY A 655 42.44 -16.08 40.17
C GLY A 655 41.14 -16.89 40.24
N LYS A 656 40.27 -16.82 39.21
CA LYS A 656 39.01 -17.58 39.16
C LYS A 656 39.20 -18.97 38.61
N THR A 657 38.49 -19.93 39.18
CA THR A 657 38.50 -21.36 38.78
C THR A 657 37.47 -21.58 37.69
N TYR A 658 37.85 -22.31 36.66
CA TYR A 658 36.99 -22.69 35.51
C TYR A 658 37.09 -24.20 35.29
N ASN A 659 35.97 -24.85 35.00
CA ASN A 659 35.93 -26.18 34.44
C ASN A 659 36.23 -26.09 32.95
N GLY A 660 37.43 -26.44 32.56
CA GLY A 660 37.90 -26.38 31.19
C GLY A 660 37.99 -27.72 30.52
N ARG A 661 37.93 -27.75 29.19
CA ARG A 661 38.09 -28.95 28.40
C ARG A 661 39.37 -28.87 27.54
N VAL A 662 40.20 -29.92 27.53
CA VAL A 662 41.40 -29.99 26.72
C VAL A 662 41.03 -30.05 25.24
N VAL A 663 41.38 -28.98 24.47
CA VAL A 663 41.07 -28.87 23.06
C VAL A 663 42.24 -29.09 22.15
N ASN A 664 43.47 -28.91 22.65
CA ASN A 664 44.70 -29.19 21.88
C ASN A 664 45.86 -29.51 22.82
N ILE A 665 46.76 -30.40 22.39
CA ILE A 665 47.96 -30.78 23.14
C ILE A 665 49.20 -30.50 22.31
N THR A 666 50.17 -29.83 22.92
CA THR A 666 51.46 -29.48 22.30
C THR A 666 52.61 -29.95 23.19
N LYS A 667 53.84 -29.97 22.67
CA LYS A 667 55.03 -30.36 23.42
C LYS A 667 55.35 -29.53 24.67
N PHE A 668 54.75 -28.34 24.78
CA PHE A 668 54.99 -27.39 25.88
C PHE A 668 53.78 -27.22 26.83
N GLY A 669 52.62 -27.80 26.51
CA GLY A 669 51.42 -27.68 27.35
C GLY A 669 50.14 -28.09 26.63
N ALA A 670 49.05 -28.10 27.38
CA ALA A 670 47.68 -28.31 26.86
C ALA A 670 46.96 -26.99 26.74
N PHE A 671 46.21 -26.81 25.63
CA PHE A 671 45.25 -25.76 25.52
C PHE A 671 43.90 -26.26 26.09
N VAL A 672 43.41 -25.52 27.05
CA VAL A 672 42.16 -25.81 27.75
C VAL A 672 41.16 -24.71 27.43
N SER A 673 40.02 -25.07 26.85
CA SER A 673 38.92 -24.16 26.62
C SER A 673 38.20 -23.93 27.96
N ILE A 674 38.30 -22.73 28.50
CA ILE A 674 37.76 -22.33 29.83
C ILE A 674 36.45 -21.55 29.72
N LEU A 675 36.21 -20.90 28.59
CA LEU A 675 35.02 -20.14 28.26
C LEU A 675 34.75 -20.24 26.74
N PRO A 676 33.53 -20.02 26.26
CA PRO A 676 33.22 -20.02 24.84
C PRO A 676 34.18 -19.09 24.05
N GLY A 677 34.94 -19.67 23.10
CA GLY A 677 35.92 -18.93 22.31
C GLY A 677 37.20 -18.47 23.03
N ARG A 678 37.45 -18.95 24.24
CA ARG A 678 38.64 -18.61 25.06
C ARG A 678 39.38 -19.85 25.53
N ASP A 679 40.55 -20.06 24.98
CA ASP A 679 41.45 -21.11 25.38
C ASP A 679 42.61 -20.54 26.19
N GLY A 680 42.96 -21.23 27.25
CA GLY A 680 44.12 -20.90 28.06
C GLY A 680 45.18 -21.96 27.94
N LEU A 681 46.48 -21.58 28.07
CA LEU A 681 47.58 -22.49 28.06
C LEU A 681 47.86 -23.02 29.46
N LEU A 682 47.73 -24.32 29.64
CA LEU A 682 48.20 -25.03 30.82
C LEU A 682 49.59 -25.61 30.50
N HIS A 683 50.66 -24.93 30.95
CA HIS A 683 52.02 -25.29 30.64
C HIS A 683 52.43 -26.61 31.28
N ILE A 684 53.21 -27.44 30.58
CA ILE A 684 53.70 -28.77 31.02
C ILE A 684 54.38 -28.75 32.39
N SER A 685 55.04 -27.65 32.77
CA SER A 685 55.71 -27.52 34.09
C SER A 685 54.72 -27.48 35.26
N LYS A 686 53.40 -27.26 34.99
CA LYS A 686 52.36 -27.17 36.01
C LYS A 686 51.46 -28.41 36.06
N LEU A 687 51.71 -29.42 35.24
CA LEU A 687 50.92 -30.63 35.16
C LEU A 687 51.38 -31.78 36.05
N GLY A 688 52.51 -31.71 36.63
CA GLY A 688 53.09 -32.85 37.32
C GLY A 688 52.91 -32.90 38.84
N GLY A 689 52.19 -31.97 39.50
CA GLY A 689 52.09 -31.93 40.97
C GLY A 689 53.45 -31.91 41.66
N GLY A 690 54.46 -31.21 41.08
CA GLY A 690 55.85 -31.14 41.56
C GLY A 690 56.76 -32.20 40.98
N LYS A 691 56.26 -33.15 40.17
CA LYS A 691 57.12 -34.15 39.48
C LYS A 691 57.31 -33.77 38.03
N ARG A 692 58.54 -33.96 37.50
CA ARG A 692 58.81 -33.69 36.08
C ARG A 692 58.16 -34.75 35.21
N ILE A 693 57.23 -34.33 34.32
CA ILE A 693 56.63 -35.19 33.28
C ILE A 693 57.40 -35.03 31.96
N ASN A 694 57.43 -36.08 31.14
CA ASN A 694 58.17 -36.11 29.90
C ASN A 694 57.33 -35.72 28.69
N ALA A 695 55.99 -35.96 28.73
CA ALA A 695 55.03 -35.55 27.74
C ALA A 695 53.71 -35.15 28.40
N VAL A 696 53.02 -34.24 27.78
CA VAL A 696 51.67 -33.76 28.25
C VAL A 696 50.64 -34.89 28.16
N GLU A 697 50.78 -35.76 27.17
CA GLU A 697 49.96 -36.93 26.91
C GLU A 697 50.03 -38.01 28.00
N ASP A 698 51.05 -37.94 28.87
CA ASP A 698 51.16 -38.84 30.03
C ASP A 698 50.15 -38.51 31.13
N VAL A 699 49.59 -37.30 31.11
CA VAL A 699 48.72 -36.78 32.17
C VAL A 699 47.37 -36.35 31.68
N LEU A 700 47.25 -35.86 30.44
CA LEU A 700 46.03 -35.34 29.86
C LEU A 700 45.80 -35.89 28.44
N THR A 701 44.54 -36.20 28.12
CA THR A 701 44.13 -36.58 26.76
C THR A 701 43.21 -35.52 26.15
N LEU A 702 43.09 -35.52 24.84
CA LEU A 702 42.23 -34.60 24.11
C LEU A 702 40.77 -34.86 24.51
N GLY A 703 40.07 -33.84 25.00
CA GLY A 703 38.71 -33.95 25.46
C GLY A 703 38.53 -34.10 26.97
N ASP A 704 39.60 -34.26 27.74
CA ASP A 704 39.53 -34.35 29.22
C ASP A 704 38.97 -33.04 29.81
N GLU A 705 38.15 -33.20 30.85
CA GLU A 705 37.70 -32.08 31.68
C GLU A 705 38.67 -31.90 32.85
N ILE A 706 39.13 -30.66 33.04
CA ILE A 706 40.03 -30.29 34.10
C ILE A 706 39.66 -28.96 34.75
N GLU A 707 39.66 -28.92 36.09
CA GLU A 707 39.52 -27.66 36.81
C GLU A 707 40.86 -26.86 36.76
N VAL A 708 40.81 -25.65 36.21
CA VAL A 708 41.94 -24.76 36.10
C VAL A 708 41.66 -23.40 36.65
N VAL A 709 42.68 -22.75 37.19
CA VAL A 709 42.65 -21.38 37.67
C VAL A 709 43.46 -20.50 36.69
N VAL A 710 42.89 -19.36 36.33
CA VAL A 710 43.58 -18.34 35.53
C VAL A 710 44.65 -17.70 36.40
N GLU A 711 45.89 -17.88 35.99
CA GLU A 711 47.03 -17.35 36.73
C GLU A 711 47.46 -15.96 36.26
N GLU A 712 47.46 -15.78 34.94
CA GLU A 712 47.93 -14.54 34.29
C GLU A 712 47.21 -14.38 32.97
N ILE A 713 46.99 -13.12 32.58
CA ILE A 713 46.51 -12.73 31.25
C ILE A 713 47.52 -11.71 30.75
N ASP A 714 48.24 -12.03 29.65
CA ASP A 714 49.23 -11.13 29.08
C ASP A 714 48.61 -9.95 28.34
N ASP A 715 49.41 -8.92 28.00
CA ASP A 715 48.96 -7.71 27.26
C ASP A 715 48.36 -8.02 25.86
N ARG A 716 48.53 -9.26 25.38
CA ARG A 716 47.95 -9.74 24.11
C ARG A 716 46.71 -10.61 24.34
N GLY A 717 46.20 -10.70 25.57
CA GLY A 717 45.00 -11.44 25.93
C GLY A 717 45.17 -12.97 26.01
N LYS A 718 46.39 -13.49 26.03
CA LYS A 718 46.69 -14.94 26.22
C LYS A 718 46.53 -15.29 27.68
N VAL A 719 45.79 -16.32 27.94
CA VAL A 719 45.47 -16.81 29.30
C VAL A 719 46.42 -17.93 29.68
N SER A 720 47.16 -17.75 30.76
CA SER A 720 47.97 -18.78 31.40
C SER A 720 47.16 -19.44 32.53
N LEU A 721 47.17 -20.78 32.53
CA LEU A 721 46.41 -21.57 33.46
C LEU A 721 47.29 -22.39 34.40
N ARG A 722 46.77 -22.72 35.59
CA ARG A 722 47.29 -23.72 36.49
C ARG A 722 46.18 -24.67 36.94
N PRO A 723 46.45 -25.90 37.34
CA PRO A 723 45.45 -26.78 37.94
C PRO A 723 44.85 -26.20 39.22
N ALA A 724 43.57 -26.46 39.52
CA ALA A 724 42.86 -25.97 40.70
C ALA A 724 43.31 -26.70 41.96
N GLY A 725 44.39 -26.99 42.29
CA GLY A 725 44.92 -27.65 43.52
C GLY A 725 46.33 -27.20 43.83
N ASP A 726 46.99 -26.51 42.94
CA ASP A 726 48.34 -26.03 43.12
C ASP A 726 48.42 -24.63 43.75
N PRO A 727 49.28 -24.34 44.73
CA PRO A 727 49.39 -23.01 45.30
C PRO A 727 49.92 -22.01 44.27
N PRO A 728 49.62 -20.72 44.38
CA PRO A 728 50.10 -19.68 43.46
C PRO A 728 51.63 -19.63 43.51
N SER A 729 52.29 -19.67 42.35
CA SER A 729 53.74 -19.55 42.24
C SER A 729 54.20 -18.19 42.67
N GLY A 730 54.80 -18.05 43.76
CA GLY A 730 55.40 -16.81 44.25
C GLY A 730 56.51 -16.35 43.33
N GLY A 731 56.47 -15.09 42.90
CA GLY A 731 57.45 -14.49 42.01
C GLY A 731 58.86 -14.46 42.58
N SER A 732 59.81 -14.86 41.81
CA SER A 732 61.20 -14.45 41.97
C SER A 732 61.77 -14.08 40.57
N GLY A 733 62.08 -12.81 40.47
CA GLY A 733 62.77 -12.29 39.29
C GLY A 733 64.17 -12.76 39.12
N SER A 734 64.58 -12.88 37.91
CA SER A 734 65.99 -12.65 37.50
C SER A 734 66.08 -12.36 36.03
N ASP A 735 66.74 -11.28 35.74
CA ASP A 735 67.18 -10.76 34.45
C ASP A 735 68.04 -11.83 33.70
N GLY A 736 67.88 -11.79 32.40
CA GLY A 736 68.76 -12.55 31.52
C GLY A 736 68.53 -12.11 30.05
N GLU A 737 69.29 -11.11 29.65
CA GLU A 737 69.54 -10.61 28.34
C GLU A 737 69.97 -11.61 27.29
N ARG A 738 69.70 -11.25 26.03
CA ARG A 738 70.27 -11.63 24.71
C ARG A 738 69.54 -12.76 23.99
N GLU A 739 69.35 -12.72 22.72
CA GLU A 739 70.01 -12.07 21.57
C GLU A 739 69.09 -12.13 20.35
N SER A 740 69.20 -11.10 19.59
CA SER A 740 68.59 -10.95 18.26
C SER A 740 69.25 -11.78 17.17
N ARG A 741 68.56 -12.37 16.24
CA ARG A 741 68.88 -12.38 14.81
C ARG A 741 67.86 -13.06 13.91
N PRO A 742 67.92 -12.90 12.56
CA PRO A 742 67.03 -12.16 11.80
C PRO A 742 66.16 -13.00 10.77
N PRO A 743 65.43 -12.40 9.88
CA PRO A 743 64.41 -13.11 9.09
C PRO A 743 64.98 -13.78 7.83
N ARG A 744 64.33 -14.84 7.36
CA ARG A 744 64.64 -15.43 6.06
C ARG A 744 63.37 -15.74 5.26
N ARG A 745 63.39 -15.10 4.15
CA ARG A 745 62.67 -15.15 2.88
C ARG A 745 61.89 -16.43 2.53
N GLU A 746 60.82 -16.07 1.80
CA GLU A 746 59.98 -16.82 0.89
C GLU A 746 60.64 -17.94 0.08
N SER A 747 59.86 -18.97 -0.18
CA SER A 747 59.92 -19.66 -1.48
C SER A 747 58.57 -20.26 -1.83
N ARG A 748 58.13 -19.89 -3.00
CA ARG A 748 57.02 -20.50 -3.77
C ARG A 748 57.42 -21.96 -4.09
N SER A 749 56.40 -22.83 -4.16
CA SER A 749 56.38 -23.90 -5.15
C SER A 749 54.94 -24.26 -5.48
N GLU A 750 54.69 -24.27 -6.77
CA GLU A 750 53.52 -24.75 -7.48
C GLU A 750 53.42 -26.27 -7.40
N GLY A 751 52.20 -26.78 -7.61
CA GLY A 751 52.07 -28.17 -8.06
C GLY A 751 50.72 -28.82 -7.82
N ALA A 752 49.91 -28.73 -8.84
CA ALA A 752 49.00 -29.73 -9.46
C ALA A 752 48.08 -30.63 -8.61
N GLY A 753 46.80 -30.44 -8.69
CA GLY A 753 45.96 -31.28 -9.54
C GLY A 753 45.29 -32.50 -8.90
N ALA A 754 44.00 -32.46 -8.60
CA ALA A 754 43.11 -33.59 -8.90
C ALA A 754 41.65 -33.10 -8.87
N SER A 755 41.01 -33.32 -10.00
CA SER A 755 39.62 -33.10 -10.29
C SER A 755 38.72 -34.04 -9.47
N GLY A 756 37.70 -33.49 -8.87
CA GLY A 756 36.54 -34.24 -8.44
C GLY A 756 35.34 -33.38 -8.73
N ASP A 757 34.55 -33.79 -9.74
CA ASP A 757 33.29 -33.14 -10.11
C ASP A 757 32.33 -33.17 -8.93
N VAL A 758 32.03 -32.01 -8.42
CA VAL A 758 30.84 -31.78 -7.58
C VAL A 758 29.92 -30.95 -8.43
N GLU A 759 28.84 -31.55 -8.92
CA GLU A 759 27.72 -30.82 -9.51
C GLU A 759 27.23 -29.78 -8.48
N SER A 760 27.52 -28.54 -8.76
CA SER A 760 26.90 -27.42 -8.04
C SER A 760 25.54 -27.14 -8.70
N VAL A 761 24.48 -27.67 -8.13
CA VAL A 761 23.12 -27.21 -8.44
C VAL A 761 23.00 -25.80 -7.87
N SER A 762 22.64 -24.82 -8.69
CA SER A 762 22.36 -23.46 -8.28
C SER A 762 21.21 -23.46 -7.27
N PHE A 763 21.30 -22.64 -6.22
CA PHE A 763 20.22 -22.43 -5.24
C PHE A 763 18.91 -22.03 -5.94
N ASP A 764 19.01 -21.25 -7.01
CA ASP A 764 17.87 -20.78 -7.82
C ASP A 764 17.15 -21.95 -8.52
N ASP A 765 17.89 -22.93 -9.04
CA ASP A 765 17.28 -24.11 -9.70
C ASP A 765 16.56 -25.04 -8.71
N SER A 766 17.04 -25.14 -7.48
CA SER A 766 16.37 -25.93 -6.43
C SER A 766 15.13 -25.23 -5.87
N PHE A 767 15.17 -23.91 -5.73
CA PHE A 767 14.06 -23.09 -5.24
C PHE A 767 12.91 -23.04 -6.27
N ASP A 768 13.22 -22.90 -7.55
CA ASP A 768 12.20 -22.91 -8.62
C ASP A 768 11.55 -24.28 -8.79
N ALA A 769 12.27 -25.37 -8.57
CA ALA A 769 11.71 -26.72 -8.59
C ALA A 769 10.76 -26.99 -7.39
N GLU A 770 11.09 -26.45 -6.22
CA GLU A 770 10.26 -26.56 -5.02
C GLU A 770 8.99 -25.70 -5.13
N LEU A 771 9.13 -24.48 -5.67
CA LEU A 771 8.00 -23.55 -5.93
C LEU A 771 7.02 -24.11 -6.97
N ALA A 772 7.53 -24.71 -8.04
CA ALA A 772 6.70 -25.38 -9.07
C ALA A 772 5.96 -26.61 -8.51
N GLY A 773 6.57 -27.30 -7.53
CA GLY A 773 5.94 -28.43 -6.85
C GLY A 773 4.81 -28.05 -5.91
N GLU A 774 4.92 -26.90 -5.21
CA GLU A 774 3.93 -26.44 -4.22
C GLU A 774 2.81 -25.56 -4.80
N LEU A 775 3.08 -24.77 -5.82
CA LEU A 775 2.14 -23.75 -6.33
C LEU A 775 1.54 -24.06 -7.71
N GLY A 776 1.99 -25.10 -8.39
CA GLY A 776 1.56 -25.43 -9.75
C GLY A 776 2.06 -24.42 -10.79
N ASP A 777 1.91 -24.75 -12.07
CA ASP A 777 2.32 -23.89 -13.19
C ASP A 777 1.51 -22.58 -13.21
N LEU A 778 2.15 -21.47 -12.81
CA LEU A 778 1.60 -20.11 -12.81
C LEU A 778 1.76 -19.39 -14.15
N GLY A 779 2.13 -20.10 -15.23
CA GLY A 779 2.20 -19.58 -16.60
C GLY A 779 0.84 -19.11 -17.12
N PRO A 780 0.79 -18.23 -18.13
CA PRO A 780 -0.44 -17.78 -18.74
C PRO A 780 -1.19 -18.98 -19.34
N GLY A 781 -2.41 -19.23 -18.84
CA GLY A 781 -3.23 -20.39 -19.23
C GLY A 781 -3.40 -20.50 -20.73
N SER A 782 -2.79 -21.49 -21.33
CA SER A 782 -3.08 -21.91 -22.70
C SER A 782 -4.49 -22.48 -22.70
N GLU A 783 -5.42 -21.83 -23.40
CA GLU A 783 -6.73 -22.38 -23.70
C GLU A 783 -6.55 -23.73 -24.41
N ARG A 784 -6.83 -24.83 -23.73
CA ARG A 784 -7.04 -26.14 -24.37
C ARG A 784 -8.34 -26.09 -25.15
N ARG A 785 -8.25 -25.79 -26.43
CA ARG A 785 -9.32 -26.18 -27.39
C ARG A 785 -9.47 -27.68 -27.35
N GLY A 786 -10.59 -28.16 -26.85
CA GLY A 786 -11.03 -29.53 -26.96
C GLY A 786 -11.34 -29.83 -28.41
N GLY A 787 -10.43 -30.54 -29.07
CA GLY A 787 -10.69 -31.19 -30.37
C GLY A 787 -11.14 -32.62 -30.16
N GLY A 788 -12.45 -32.88 -30.30
CA GLY A 788 -12.97 -34.21 -30.48
C GLY A 788 -12.52 -34.72 -31.83
N GLY A 789 -11.70 -35.77 -31.81
CA GLY A 789 -11.37 -36.50 -33.02
C GLY A 789 -12.46 -37.48 -33.39
N ASP A 790 -12.83 -37.57 -34.68
CA ASP A 790 -13.29 -38.82 -35.27
C ASP A 790 -12.59 -38.99 -36.62
N GLY A 791 -12.00 -40.14 -36.75
CA GLY A 791 -11.22 -40.50 -37.92
C GLY A 791 -12.08 -40.93 -39.08
N ARG A 792 -11.59 -40.72 -40.32
CA ARG A 792 -11.70 -41.65 -41.44
C ARG A 792 -10.72 -41.30 -42.56
N ARG A 793 -9.95 -42.31 -42.92
CA ARG A 793 -9.11 -42.44 -44.13
C ARG A 793 -9.90 -42.18 -45.44
N ARG A 794 -9.31 -41.51 -46.45
CA ARG A 794 -9.00 -42.11 -47.78
C ARG A 794 -8.48 -41.04 -48.76
N HIS A 795 -7.36 -41.41 -49.33
CA HIS A 795 -6.88 -41.25 -50.70
C HIS A 795 -7.38 -40.05 -51.58
N ARG A 796 -6.56 -39.18 -51.98
CA ARG A 796 -5.72 -39.09 -53.20
C ARG A 796 -4.72 -37.96 -53.12
#